data_07ab6c3191fa57b200f54701deb27bfc
#
_entry.id   07ab6c3191fa57b200f54701deb27bfc
#
_cell.length_a   1.000
_cell.length_b   1.000
_cell.length_c   1.000
_cell.angle_alpha   90.00
_cell.angle_beta   90.00
_cell.angle_gamma   90.00
#
_symmetry.space_group_name_H-M   'P 1'
#
loop_
_entity.id
_entity.type
_entity.pdbx_description
1 polymer ?
#
loop_
_entity_poly.entity_id
_entity_poly.type
_entity_poly.pdbx_seq_one_letter_code
_entity_poly.pdbx_strand_id
1 'polypeptide(L)'
;MLVAMMVMAGCSKGSDTSSTENGGNNAGSQANLIIPENTVTKTRLVTYPGPSIFTSSSLAKVEVDDNDIFVYETRVNHRRSFTWEYSQDKAPVSIFDFEGKVHVKVTVPETVTSCKVSPLDYGIQTTFSGNTIEFDLDNPTNYVVEYNDDSKKAIHLFTSLPEENPITEEEAKKDDNILYFGPGVYKVDSLPLHSNQTIYLAGGSYLYGQALGADLENITIRGRGIIDGEIYERRSASEKEIPIELQRCKNVKIEGVTLLDPAGWAVAMVDSEDISIENLRVISARPNGDGISLQSCKNTYVKGGFIRTWDDSLVVKNVNRGTTKDITFDGVSVWTDLAQSMEVGYETNGPTMDNITFKNITVIHNFHKACMSIHNCDDATITGVHYENITLEDGSMLGDVQDDGINDFLIDMTIAFNPEWTKSEGRRGKIKDVTFKNIKVNSLKDSILSRMQGESEESSIDNVTFENIVIAGKKCNSESALKMTKNTYVNNTYYKDNKETAGAMLTLAYKNEAEGTSPEVTNKEGIQQEGISVPEMLRQPDSLAYIGEKSTFDKAKVTVTHGKGTTNKAEYDDKTGDYASGNGNKLIDGNREESIAFKDYTGEEDEFIAVTVEFGELTNLGVLRVLEDKNNPIFHRYNISLYARKMKSDGVTENPNFVRLLSATDYEITPTSGNYVDINFTATNYLALQLRFFRKSGLGYANKLTVSEIEFYQPSLTYNKSIVYSTEHNDVYNVERLVDGNKDGTSYYESKSLPAEVVIDLANVYTLNCIVMFLPGNMAWTTRVENIEILYSDSNTSFEKDKTTFEVLAPATDYTFNPESGNMNKIDVKDKNIKARFIKIVINTNSALGNYGAQLSEFNVYGK
;
A
#
# COMPACT_ATOMS: atom_id res chain seq x y z
N MET A 1 25.41 21.03 50.33
CA MET A 1 24.67 21.46 51.50
C MET A 1 23.23 21.12 51.25
N LEU A 2 22.95 19.99 51.69
CA LEU A 2 21.87 19.40 52.49
C LEU A 2 20.80 20.39 52.91
N VAL A 3 19.51 20.07 52.71
CA VAL A 3 18.58 19.71 53.78
C VAL A 3 17.37 18.97 53.17
N ALA A 4 17.17 17.75 53.66
CA ALA A 4 15.98 16.95 53.56
C ALA A 4 14.96 17.39 54.65
N MET A 5 13.64 17.29 54.39
CA MET A 5 12.66 17.15 55.44
C MET A 5 11.56 16.14 55.05
N MET A 6 11.56 15.03 55.74
CA MET A 6 10.41 14.12 55.92
C MET A 6 9.33 14.81 56.77
N VAL A 7 8.05 14.56 56.42
CA VAL A 7 6.98 14.55 57.42
C VAL A 7 6.10 13.33 57.22
N MET A 8 5.90 12.61 58.33
CA MET A 8 5.10 11.42 58.49
C MET A 8 3.63 11.66 58.77
N ALA A 9 2.82 10.80 58.22
CA ALA A 9 1.64 10.10 58.80
C ALA A 9 0.61 10.78 59.65
N GLY A 10 -0.63 10.56 59.32
CA GLY A 10 -1.78 10.66 60.24
C GLY A 10 -2.93 9.78 59.71
N CYS A 11 -3.09 8.64 60.37
CA CYS A 11 -4.26 7.76 60.22
C CYS A 11 -5.48 8.36 60.92
N SER A 12 -6.69 8.33 60.29
CA SER A 12 -7.96 8.23 61.04
C SER A 12 -8.93 7.31 60.33
N LYS A 13 -9.51 6.39 61.10
CA LYS A 13 -10.52 5.41 60.72
C LYS A 13 -11.90 6.07 60.70
N GLY A 14 -12.79 5.58 59.87
CA GLY A 14 -14.20 5.89 59.90
C GLY A 14 -15.04 5.21 58.84
N SER A 15 -15.57 4.04 59.15
CA SER A 15 -16.86 3.40 58.87
C SER A 15 -17.40 3.21 57.44
N ASP A 16 -17.67 1.93 57.18
CA ASP A 16 -18.37 1.25 56.15
C ASP A 16 -19.69 1.89 55.65
N THR A 17 -19.84 1.92 54.31
CA THR A 17 -21.11 1.59 53.65
C THR A 17 -20.77 0.84 52.35
N SER A 18 -21.32 -0.35 52.24
CA SER A 18 -21.19 -1.32 51.16
C SER A 18 -21.87 -0.84 49.89
N SER A 19 -21.10 -0.67 48.82
CA SER A 19 -21.57 -0.76 47.44
C SER A 19 -20.68 -1.75 46.70
N THR A 20 -21.31 -2.72 46.08
CA THR A 20 -20.64 -3.78 45.30
C THR A 20 -20.00 -3.18 44.05
N GLU A 21 -18.72 -2.91 44.14
CA GLU A 21 -17.87 -2.64 42.97
C GLU A 21 -17.30 -3.97 42.46
N ASN A 22 -17.77 -4.40 41.29
CA ASN A 22 -17.06 -5.34 40.44
C ASN A 22 -16.11 -4.54 39.53
N GLY A 23 -15.03 -4.06 40.09
CA GLY A 23 -13.93 -3.43 39.33
C GLY A 23 -12.74 -4.41 39.33
N GLY A 24 -12.42 -4.98 38.19
CA GLY A 24 -11.18 -5.71 38.00
C GLY A 24 -10.00 -4.72 38.10
N ASN A 25 -9.24 -4.78 39.21
CA ASN A 25 -8.01 -4.03 39.40
C ASN A 25 -6.92 -4.50 38.42
N ASN A 26 -6.78 -3.84 37.31
CA ASN A 26 -5.55 -3.82 36.52
C ASN A 26 -4.77 -2.53 36.84
N ALA A 27 -4.16 -2.48 38.02
CA ALA A 27 -3.16 -1.47 38.32
C ALA A 27 -1.87 -1.82 37.54
N GLY A 28 -1.74 -1.32 36.33
CA GLY A 28 -0.49 -1.32 35.60
C GLY A 28 0.59 -0.63 36.45
N SER A 29 1.77 -1.20 36.57
CA SER A 29 2.84 -0.62 37.36
C SER A 29 3.39 0.60 36.61
N GLN A 30 3.25 1.81 37.14
CA GLN A 30 3.84 3.05 36.62
C GLN A 30 5.38 3.01 36.50
N ALA A 31 6.02 1.91 36.82
CA ALA A 31 7.46 1.77 36.93
C ALA A 31 8.23 1.83 35.59
N ASN A 32 7.51 1.69 34.46
CA ASN A 32 8.11 1.66 33.11
C ASN A 32 7.81 2.93 32.28
N LEU A 33 7.26 3.99 32.88
CA LEU A 33 6.99 5.24 32.19
C LEU A 33 8.20 6.16 32.19
N ILE A 34 8.61 6.63 31.01
CA ILE A 34 9.59 7.69 30.83
C ILE A 34 8.82 9.01 30.67
N ILE A 35 9.01 9.91 31.62
CA ILE A 35 8.33 11.22 31.64
C ILE A 35 9.33 12.27 31.16
N PRO A 36 9.08 12.95 30.03
CA PRO A 36 9.95 14.02 29.54
C PRO A 36 9.83 15.29 30.39
N GLU A 37 10.79 16.22 30.20
CA GLU A 37 10.80 17.52 30.91
C GLU A 37 9.73 18.50 30.40
N ASN A 38 9.29 18.35 29.14
CA ASN A 38 8.26 19.22 28.56
C ASN A 38 6.95 19.09 29.34
N THR A 39 6.35 20.24 29.67
CA THR A 39 5.09 20.27 30.43
C THR A 39 4.01 20.96 29.62
N VAL A 40 2.84 20.34 29.59
CA VAL A 40 1.63 20.86 28.94
C VAL A 40 0.61 21.23 30.02
N THR A 41 0.11 22.48 29.97
CA THR A 41 -0.84 23.04 30.95
C THR A 41 -2.21 23.34 30.37
N LYS A 42 -2.41 23.15 29.06
CA LYS A 42 -3.69 23.35 28.35
C LYS A 42 -4.00 22.18 27.45
N THR A 43 -5.25 21.87 27.32
CA THR A 43 -5.73 20.86 26.38
C THR A 43 -5.99 21.50 25.02
N ARG A 44 -5.50 20.84 23.98
CA ARG A 44 -5.79 21.10 22.58
C ARG A 44 -6.30 19.84 21.92
N LEU A 45 -7.32 19.95 21.07
CA LEU A 45 -7.86 18.85 20.28
C LEU A 45 -7.88 19.24 18.81
N VAL A 46 -7.34 18.45 17.95
CA VAL A 46 -7.43 18.59 16.50
C VAL A 46 -8.22 17.42 15.93
N THR A 47 -9.35 17.73 15.31
CA THR A 47 -10.19 16.73 14.64
C THR A 47 -10.02 16.86 13.13
N TYR A 48 -10.18 15.75 12.43
CA TYR A 48 -10.08 15.68 10.99
C TYR A 48 -11.42 15.28 10.39
N PRO A 49 -11.90 16.00 9.35
CA PRO A 49 -13.17 15.66 8.74
C PRO A 49 -13.08 14.33 8.00
N GLY A 50 -14.12 13.54 8.07
CA GLY A 50 -14.27 12.41 7.18
C GLY A 50 -14.60 12.91 5.77
N PRO A 51 -14.16 12.17 4.73
CA PRO A 51 -14.54 12.50 3.37
C PRO A 51 -16.05 12.47 3.17
N SER A 52 -16.61 13.47 2.49
CA SER A 52 -18.06 13.64 2.31
C SER A 52 -18.73 12.46 1.56
N ILE A 53 -17.95 11.73 0.79
CA ILE A 53 -18.43 10.55 0.04
C ILE A 53 -18.42 9.27 0.86
N PHE A 54 -17.85 9.27 2.07
CA PHE A 54 -17.87 8.13 2.99
C PHE A 54 -18.93 8.31 4.05
N THR A 55 -19.46 7.19 4.52
CA THR A 55 -20.31 7.15 5.71
C THR A 55 -19.46 6.70 6.89
N SER A 56 -19.56 7.39 8.03
CA SER A 56 -18.89 6.94 9.25
C SER A 56 -19.39 5.54 9.64
N SER A 57 -18.48 4.72 10.16
CA SER A 57 -18.75 3.33 10.51
C SER A 57 -19.97 3.18 11.43
N SER A 58 -20.73 2.11 11.24
CA SER A 58 -21.77 1.69 12.17
C SER A 58 -21.26 0.76 13.29
N LEU A 59 -19.98 0.33 13.21
CA LEU A 59 -19.38 -0.57 14.19
C LEU A 59 -19.02 0.13 15.50
N ALA A 60 -18.77 1.43 15.44
CA ALA A 60 -18.55 2.27 16.61
C ALA A 60 -18.85 3.75 16.30
N LYS A 61 -19.28 4.50 17.32
CA LYS A 61 -19.24 5.96 17.33
C LYS A 61 -18.18 6.40 18.33
N VAL A 62 -17.35 7.36 17.95
CA VAL A 62 -16.29 7.93 18.81
C VAL A 62 -16.55 9.42 18.98
N GLU A 63 -16.59 9.88 20.24
CA GLU A 63 -16.68 11.28 20.63
C GLU A 63 -15.48 11.61 21.53
N VAL A 64 -14.88 12.78 21.31
CA VAL A 64 -13.78 13.28 22.15
C VAL A 64 -14.16 14.69 22.62
N ASP A 65 -14.30 14.87 23.94
CA ASP A 65 -14.81 16.10 24.54
C ASP A 65 -16.04 16.66 23.80
N ASP A 66 -17.06 15.83 23.64
CA ASP A 66 -18.33 16.09 22.92
C ASP A 66 -18.17 16.40 21.41
N ASN A 67 -17.00 16.23 20.83
CA ASN A 67 -16.78 16.37 19.37
C ASN A 67 -16.86 15.00 18.70
N ASP A 68 -17.71 14.85 17.68
CA ASP A 68 -17.78 13.65 16.86
C ASP A 68 -16.49 13.47 16.06
N ILE A 69 -15.89 12.28 16.19
CA ILE A 69 -14.72 11.88 15.39
C ILE A 69 -15.17 10.93 14.30
N PHE A 70 -14.74 11.17 13.06
CA PHE A 70 -15.05 10.27 11.96
C PHE A 70 -14.46 8.87 12.20
N VAL A 71 -15.25 7.83 11.97
CA VAL A 71 -14.84 6.44 12.13
C VAL A 71 -14.79 5.77 10.77
N TYR A 72 -13.57 5.47 10.32
CA TYR A 72 -13.30 4.66 9.13
C TYR A 72 -13.53 3.18 9.42
N GLU A 73 -13.70 2.39 8.39
CA GLU A 73 -13.66 0.93 8.47
C GLU A 73 -12.52 0.39 7.61
N THR A 74 -11.80 -0.58 8.13
CA THR A 74 -10.78 -1.30 7.38
C THR A 74 -10.90 -2.79 7.59
N ARG A 75 -10.43 -3.56 6.61
CA ARG A 75 -10.42 -5.02 6.69
C ARG A 75 -9.44 -5.49 7.76
N VAL A 76 -9.84 -6.53 8.49
CA VAL A 76 -8.99 -7.31 9.42
C VAL A 76 -9.15 -8.79 9.13
N ASN A 77 -8.23 -9.63 9.59
CA ASN A 77 -8.27 -11.05 9.31
C ASN A 77 -7.93 -11.84 10.57
N HIS A 78 -8.90 -12.58 11.07
CA HIS A 78 -8.77 -13.45 12.27
C HIS A 78 -8.56 -14.93 11.91
N ARG A 79 -8.30 -15.23 10.64
CA ARG A 79 -8.04 -16.61 10.20
C ARG A 79 -6.63 -17.02 10.62
N ARG A 80 -6.50 -18.27 11.07
CA ARG A 80 -5.25 -18.84 11.58
C ARG A 80 -4.51 -19.72 10.60
N SER A 81 -5.01 -19.84 9.37
CA SER A 81 -4.39 -20.57 8.28
C SER A 81 -4.26 -19.69 7.06
N PHE A 82 -3.14 -19.77 6.38
CA PHE A 82 -2.92 -19.01 5.15
C PHE A 82 -3.93 -19.39 4.07
N THR A 83 -4.52 -18.39 3.46
CA THR A 83 -5.46 -18.54 2.34
C THR A 83 -5.42 -17.29 1.46
N TRP A 84 -5.62 -17.46 0.16
CA TRP A 84 -5.78 -16.36 -0.79
C TRP A 84 -7.19 -15.74 -0.79
N GLU A 85 -8.12 -16.29 -0.01
CA GLU A 85 -9.44 -15.71 0.15
C GLU A 85 -9.39 -14.48 1.06
N TYR A 86 -10.08 -13.42 0.69
CA TYR A 86 -10.18 -12.21 1.48
C TYR A 86 -11.06 -12.42 2.72
N SER A 87 -10.61 -11.89 3.84
CA SER A 87 -11.47 -11.74 5.01
C SER A 87 -12.54 -10.68 4.74
N GLN A 88 -13.74 -10.90 5.28
CA GLN A 88 -14.82 -9.92 5.26
C GLN A 88 -14.95 -9.19 6.62
N ASP A 89 -14.14 -9.57 7.60
CA ASP A 89 -14.15 -8.94 8.91
C ASP A 89 -13.61 -7.51 8.81
N LYS A 90 -14.26 -6.56 9.47
CA LYS A 90 -13.85 -5.16 9.50
C LYS A 90 -13.67 -4.66 10.92
N ALA A 91 -12.80 -3.68 11.09
CA ALA A 91 -12.57 -2.99 12.34
C ALA A 91 -12.69 -1.47 12.16
N PRO A 92 -13.24 -0.75 13.16
CA PRO A 92 -13.33 0.69 13.16
C PRO A 92 -11.98 1.34 13.51
N VAL A 93 -11.71 2.49 12.85
CA VAL A 93 -10.49 3.30 13.02
C VAL A 93 -10.87 4.76 13.12
N SER A 94 -10.38 5.46 14.14
CA SER A 94 -10.54 6.92 14.31
C SER A 94 -9.18 7.59 14.43
N ILE A 95 -9.04 8.78 13.85
CA ILE A 95 -7.78 9.55 13.85
C ILE A 95 -8.08 10.95 14.39
N PHE A 96 -7.35 11.35 15.42
CA PHE A 96 -7.36 12.71 15.97
C PHE A 96 -6.06 13.02 16.69
N ASP A 97 -5.69 14.28 16.78
CA ASP A 97 -4.51 14.71 17.53
C ASP A 97 -4.91 15.48 18.76
N PHE A 98 -4.15 15.36 19.85
CA PHE A 98 -4.41 16.12 21.06
C PHE A 98 -3.14 16.40 21.88
N GLU A 99 -3.25 17.36 22.77
CA GLU A 99 -2.26 17.73 23.77
C GLU A 99 -3.00 18.05 25.07
N GLY A 100 -2.47 17.63 26.20
CA GLY A 100 -3.13 17.75 27.51
C GLY A 100 -3.99 16.51 27.82
N LYS A 101 -5.23 16.74 28.29
CA LYS A 101 -6.12 15.65 28.72
C LYS A 101 -7.46 15.75 27.99
N VAL A 102 -7.90 14.66 27.37
CA VAL A 102 -9.18 14.57 26.65
C VAL A 102 -10.05 13.44 27.21
N HIS A 103 -11.35 13.63 27.18
CA HIS A 103 -12.34 12.61 27.52
C HIS A 103 -12.85 11.91 26.26
N VAL A 104 -12.75 10.58 26.24
CA VAL A 104 -13.17 9.76 25.10
C VAL A 104 -14.40 8.95 25.46
N LYS A 105 -15.39 9.00 24.59
CA LYS A 105 -16.61 8.22 24.67
C LYS A 105 -16.78 7.39 23.41
N VAL A 106 -16.87 6.08 23.59
CA VAL A 106 -17.07 5.11 22.51
C VAL A 106 -18.42 4.44 22.68
N THR A 107 -19.29 4.54 21.68
CA THR A 107 -20.57 3.83 21.65
C THR A 107 -20.49 2.70 20.64
N VAL A 108 -20.85 1.49 21.06
CA VAL A 108 -20.79 0.25 20.26
C VAL A 108 -22.19 -0.31 20.01
N PRO A 109 -22.40 -1.24 19.05
CA PRO A 109 -23.73 -1.73 18.70
C PRO A 109 -24.43 -2.58 19.78
N GLU A 110 -23.69 -3.10 20.75
CA GLU A 110 -24.18 -4.04 21.75
C GLU A 110 -23.85 -3.64 23.19
N THR A 111 -24.49 -4.27 24.16
CA THR A 111 -24.23 -4.02 25.59
C THR A 111 -22.81 -4.43 25.95
N VAL A 112 -22.10 -3.56 26.64
CA VAL A 112 -20.75 -3.77 27.15
C VAL A 112 -20.83 -4.45 28.53
N THR A 113 -20.04 -5.51 28.68
CA THR A 113 -19.90 -6.28 29.93
C THR A 113 -18.48 -6.26 30.50
N SER A 114 -17.50 -6.00 29.66
CA SER A 114 -16.09 -5.78 29.99
C SER A 114 -15.44 -4.88 28.96
N CYS A 115 -14.39 -4.15 29.34
CA CYS A 115 -13.56 -3.37 28.40
C CYS A 115 -12.15 -3.18 28.93
N LYS A 116 -11.21 -3.01 27.99
CA LYS A 116 -9.82 -2.64 28.26
C LYS A 116 -9.30 -1.72 27.15
N VAL A 117 -8.31 -0.89 27.50
CA VAL A 117 -7.62 -0.02 26.54
C VAL A 117 -6.14 -0.36 26.57
N SER A 118 -5.62 -0.86 25.45
CA SER A 118 -4.20 -1.18 25.25
C SER A 118 -3.49 -0.03 24.55
N PRO A 119 -2.17 0.16 24.86
CA PRO A 119 -1.29 -0.59 25.73
C PRO A 119 -1.66 -0.50 27.21
N LEU A 120 -1.77 -1.66 27.88
CA LEU A 120 -2.24 -1.76 29.28
C LEU A 120 -1.32 -1.04 30.28
N ASP A 121 -0.03 -0.94 29.97
CA ASP A 121 0.98 -0.33 30.84
C ASP A 121 0.80 1.21 30.95
N TYR A 122 -0.04 1.87 30.11
CA TYR A 122 -0.51 3.24 30.35
C TYR A 122 -1.53 3.35 31.49
N GLY A 123 -2.16 2.24 31.91
CA GLY A 123 -3.06 2.22 33.06
C GLY A 123 -4.36 2.97 32.87
N ILE A 124 -4.87 3.06 31.63
CA ILE A 124 -6.13 3.77 31.33
C ILE A 124 -7.29 3.13 32.10
N GLN A 125 -7.98 3.94 32.88
CA GLN A 125 -9.16 3.51 33.64
C GLN A 125 -10.42 3.70 32.80
N THR A 126 -11.19 2.65 32.63
CA THR A 126 -12.41 2.67 31.83
C THR A 126 -13.65 2.54 32.71
N THR A 127 -14.72 3.20 32.31
CA THR A 127 -16.08 2.98 32.80
C THR A 127 -16.98 2.63 31.64
N PHE A 128 -18.07 1.88 31.89
CA PHE A 128 -19.04 1.58 30.86
C PHE A 128 -20.46 1.48 31.41
N SER A 129 -21.42 1.85 30.57
CA SER A 129 -22.85 1.78 30.90
C SER A 129 -23.67 1.51 29.63
N GLY A 130 -24.49 0.46 29.63
CA GLY A 130 -25.21 0.06 28.44
C GLY A 130 -24.27 -0.36 27.31
N ASN A 131 -24.27 0.40 26.25
CA ASN A 131 -23.40 0.20 25.09
C ASN A 131 -22.31 1.27 24.93
N THR A 132 -22.04 2.04 26.00
CA THR A 132 -21.09 3.14 25.98
C THR A 132 -19.91 2.85 26.90
N ILE A 133 -18.69 3.13 26.44
CA ILE A 133 -17.43 3.05 27.16
C ILE A 133 -16.85 4.45 27.26
N GLU A 134 -16.38 4.84 28.45
CA GLU A 134 -15.80 6.16 28.69
C GLU A 134 -14.46 6.06 29.43
N PHE A 135 -13.49 6.88 29.05
CA PHE A 135 -12.17 6.97 29.65
C PHE A 135 -11.48 8.29 29.29
N ASP A 136 -10.46 8.64 30.07
CA ASP A 136 -9.63 9.80 29.79
C ASP A 136 -8.30 9.35 29.17
N LEU A 137 -7.80 10.15 28.22
CA LEU A 137 -6.45 10.04 27.67
C LEU A 137 -5.65 11.29 28.00
N ASP A 138 -4.41 11.09 28.45
CA ASP A 138 -3.48 12.17 28.79
C ASP A 138 -2.12 12.05 28.08
N ASN A 139 -2.00 11.10 27.17
CA ASN A 139 -0.83 10.91 26.35
C ASN A 139 -1.22 10.57 24.91
N PRO A 140 -0.84 11.39 23.91
CA PRO A 140 -1.16 11.11 22.51
C PRO A 140 -0.31 9.98 21.95
N THR A 141 -0.90 8.80 21.85
CA THR A 141 -0.34 7.59 21.27
C THR A 141 -1.43 6.75 20.58
N ASN A 142 -1.10 5.56 20.11
CA ASN A 142 -2.08 4.71 19.46
C ASN A 142 -2.71 3.74 20.46
N TYR A 143 -4.04 3.73 20.55
CA TYR A 143 -4.80 2.92 21.49
C TYR A 143 -5.71 1.92 20.78
N VAL A 144 -5.96 0.80 21.45
CA VAL A 144 -6.96 -0.20 21.05
C VAL A 144 -7.96 -0.39 22.18
N VAL A 145 -9.23 -0.20 21.89
CA VAL A 145 -10.32 -0.46 22.82
C VAL A 145 -10.93 -1.80 22.48
N GLU A 146 -10.85 -2.77 23.39
CA GLU A 146 -11.48 -4.07 23.27
C GLU A 146 -12.60 -4.18 24.32
N TYR A 147 -13.70 -4.83 23.96
CA TYR A 147 -14.84 -5.02 24.85
C TYR A 147 -15.43 -6.43 24.72
N ASN A 148 -16.11 -6.86 25.79
CA ASN A 148 -16.74 -8.18 25.90
C ASN A 148 -15.77 -9.35 25.71
N ASP A 149 -14.49 -9.16 26.05
CA ASP A 149 -13.42 -10.14 25.88
C ASP A 149 -13.32 -10.74 24.45
N ASP A 150 -13.70 -9.93 23.44
CA ASP A 150 -13.70 -10.33 22.04
C ASP A 150 -12.79 -9.42 21.21
N SER A 151 -11.58 -9.89 20.93
CA SER A 151 -10.58 -9.17 20.13
C SER A 151 -11.04 -8.85 18.69
N LYS A 152 -12.07 -9.55 18.19
CA LYS A 152 -12.63 -9.28 16.86
C LYS A 152 -13.41 -7.96 16.80
N LYS A 153 -13.73 -7.39 17.96
CA LYS A 153 -14.50 -6.15 18.10
C LYS A 153 -13.62 -4.97 18.51
N ALA A 154 -12.33 -5.03 18.24
CA ALA A 154 -11.36 -4.00 18.60
C ALA A 154 -11.60 -2.71 17.82
N ILE A 155 -11.58 -1.57 18.53
CA ILE A 155 -11.67 -0.22 17.98
C ILE A 155 -10.29 0.41 18.07
N HIS A 156 -9.79 0.98 16.97
CA HIS A 156 -8.46 1.57 16.88
C HIS A 156 -8.57 3.10 16.98
N LEU A 157 -7.91 3.68 17.97
CA LEU A 157 -7.81 5.13 18.15
C LEU A 157 -6.38 5.57 17.88
N PHE A 158 -6.14 6.16 16.74
CA PHE A 158 -4.84 6.65 16.34
C PHE A 158 -4.71 8.13 16.69
N THR A 159 -3.83 8.41 17.63
CA THR A 159 -3.61 9.78 18.12
C THR A 159 -2.15 10.18 18.04
N SER A 160 -1.91 11.47 17.96
CA SER A 160 -0.59 12.09 17.96
C SER A 160 -0.62 13.44 18.67
N LEU A 161 0.55 14.01 18.89
CA LEU A 161 0.67 15.45 19.09
C LEU A 161 0.19 16.19 17.84
N PRO A 162 -0.49 17.34 17.98
CA PRO A 162 -0.75 18.21 16.84
C PRO A 162 0.52 18.50 16.05
N GLU A 163 0.44 18.49 14.73
CA GLU A 163 1.60 18.79 13.89
C GLU A 163 2.16 20.18 14.20
N GLU A 164 3.47 20.26 14.40
CA GLU A 164 4.15 21.54 14.66
C GLU A 164 4.20 22.43 13.42
N ASN A 165 4.42 21.83 12.26
CA ASN A 165 4.60 22.50 10.97
C ASN A 165 3.78 21.81 9.87
N PRO A 166 2.43 21.90 9.91
CA PRO A 166 1.60 21.37 8.84
C PRO A 166 1.83 22.17 7.55
N ILE A 167 1.96 21.48 6.43
CA ILE A 167 2.06 22.14 5.11
C ILE A 167 0.66 22.55 4.67
N THR A 168 0.52 23.78 4.20
CA THR A 168 -0.70 24.26 3.59
C THR A 168 -0.68 24.10 2.07
N GLU A 169 -1.87 24.06 1.44
CA GLU A 169 -1.96 23.99 -0.02
C GLU A 169 -1.28 25.19 -0.72
N GLU A 170 -1.35 26.37 -0.10
CA GLU A 170 -0.69 27.57 -0.64
C GLU A 170 0.85 27.52 -0.57
N GLU A 171 1.40 26.84 0.42
CA GLU A 171 2.84 26.58 0.50
C GLU A 171 3.25 25.55 -0.51
N ALA A 172 2.49 24.46 -0.65
CA ALA A 172 2.75 23.42 -1.63
C ALA A 172 2.73 23.97 -3.08
N LYS A 173 1.80 24.84 -3.42
CA LYS A 173 1.75 25.51 -4.74
C LYS A 173 2.99 26.37 -5.09
N LYS A 174 3.85 26.65 -4.12
CA LYS A 174 5.08 27.45 -4.31
C LYS A 174 6.35 26.62 -4.41
N ASP A 175 6.23 25.31 -4.17
CA ASP A 175 7.35 24.38 -4.17
C ASP A 175 6.98 23.11 -4.94
N ASP A 176 7.48 22.97 -6.15
CA ASP A 176 7.23 21.84 -7.05
C ASP A 176 7.69 20.49 -6.46
N ASN A 177 8.49 20.50 -5.39
CA ASN A 177 8.87 19.29 -4.67
C ASN A 177 7.81 18.82 -3.66
N ILE A 178 6.72 19.56 -3.45
CA ILE A 178 5.66 19.18 -2.52
C ILE A 178 4.44 18.68 -3.28
N LEU A 179 4.18 17.37 -3.20
CA LEU A 179 2.93 16.78 -3.64
C LEU A 179 1.93 16.80 -2.49
N TYR A 180 0.94 17.67 -2.56
CA TYR A 180 -0.02 17.92 -1.49
C TYR A 180 -1.37 17.24 -1.73
N PHE A 181 -1.84 16.48 -0.74
CA PHE A 181 -3.18 15.92 -0.70
C PHE A 181 -3.96 16.58 0.44
N GLY A 182 -4.87 17.48 0.12
CA GLY A 182 -5.79 18.09 1.08
C GLY A 182 -6.87 17.12 1.56
N PRO A 183 -7.77 17.52 2.50
CA PRO A 183 -8.90 16.70 2.89
C PRO A 183 -9.74 16.30 1.67
N GLY A 184 -10.10 15.01 1.55
CA GLY A 184 -10.84 14.47 0.43
C GLY A 184 -10.37 13.09 0.02
N VAL A 185 -10.98 12.49 -1.01
CA VAL A 185 -10.61 11.18 -1.53
C VAL A 185 -9.94 11.32 -2.89
N TYR A 186 -8.81 10.66 -3.04
CA TYR A 186 -7.99 10.70 -4.24
C TYR A 186 -7.71 9.28 -4.72
N LYS A 187 -7.56 9.12 -6.03
CA LYS A 187 -7.01 7.91 -6.61
C LYS A 187 -5.87 8.27 -7.56
N VAL A 188 -4.73 7.62 -7.32
CA VAL A 188 -3.54 7.70 -8.19
C VAL A 188 -2.91 6.31 -8.18
N ASP A 189 -2.74 5.68 -9.32
CA ASP A 189 -2.21 4.31 -9.37
C ASP A 189 -0.81 4.23 -8.74
N SER A 190 0.05 5.17 -9.11
CA SER A 190 1.36 5.32 -8.49
C SER A 190 1.76 6.79 -8.49
N LEU A 191 2.34 7.26 -7.39
CA LEU A 191 2.82 8.63 -7.28
C LEU A 191 4.11 8.79 -8.07
N PRO A 192 4.25 9.87 -8.86
CA PRO A 192 5.48 10.15 -9.60
C PRO A 192 6.57 10.67 -8.65
N LEU A 193 7.35 9.76 -8.06
CA LEU A 193 8.39 10.12 -7.10
C LEU A 193 9.66 10.58 -7.80
N HIS A 194 10.27 11.61 -7.25
CA HIS A 194 11.60 12.09 -7.63
C HIS A 194 12.42 12.50 -6.40
N SER A 195 13.72 12.59 -6.53
CA SER A 195 14.60 13.01 -5.43
C SER A 195 14.24 14.40 -4.89
N ASN A 196 14.38 14.60 -3.60
CA ASN A 196 14.04 15.81 -2.83
C ASN A 196 12.51 16.09 -2.73
N GLN A 197 11.67 15.08 -2.92
CA GLN A 197 10.22 15.24 -2.88
C GLN A 197 9.62 15.02 -1.49
N THR A 198 8.62 15.83 -1.18
CA THR A 198 7.74 15.66 -0.04
C THR A 198 6.32 15.31 -0.50
N ILE A 199 5.81 14.15 -0.08
CA ILE A 199 4.41 13.81 -0.19
C ILE A 199 3.75 14.17 1.12
N TYR A 200 2.82 15.12 1.09
CA TYR A 200 2.09 15.56 2.26
C TYR A 200 0.62 15.18 2.17
N LEU A 201 0.19 14.30 3.09
CA LEU A 201 -1.19 13.87 3.22
C LEU A 201 -1.81 14.60 4.42
N ALA A 202 -2.58 15.65 4.19
CA ALA A 202 -3.24 16.39 5.25
C ALA A 202 -4.26 15.52 6.01
N GLY A 203 -4.54 15.84 7.26
CA GLY A 203 -5.60 15.15 8.01
C GLY A 203 -6.93 15.24 7.29
N GLY A 204 -7.62 14.10 7.11
CA GLY A 204 -8.83 13.97 6.30
C GLY A 204 -8.60 13.66 4.83
N SER A 205 -7.34 13.59 4.35
CA SER A 205 -7.03 13.05 3.03
C SER A 205 -7.06 11.53 3.04
N TYR A 206 -7.60 10.95 1.97
CA TYR A 206 -7.74 9.51 1.77
C TYR A 206 -7.29 9.16 0.34
N LEU A 207 -6.19 8.44 0.23
CA LEU A 207 -5.55 8.16 -1.04
C LEU A 207 -5.63 6.67 -1.37
N TYR A 208 -6.25 6.32 -2.48
CA TYR A 208 -6.06 5.05 -3.15
C TYR A 208 -4.87 5.17 -4.09
N GLY A 209 -3.76 4.54 -3.74
CA GLY A 209 -2.54 4.67 -4.53
C GLY A 209 -1.32 4.08 -3.85
N GLN A 210 -0.17 4.21 -4.50
CA GLN A 210 1.10 3.76 -3.97
C GLN A 210 2.22 4.77 -4.23
N ALA A 211 3.19 4.82 -3.32
CA ALA A 211 4.45 5.54 -3.45
C ALA A 211 5.53 4.54 -3.85
N LEU A 212 5.80 4.44 -5.16
CA LEU A 212 6.77 3.52 -5.74
C LEU A 212 7.97 4.31 -6.26
N GLY A 213 9.19 3.96 -5.82
CA GLY A 213 10.39 4.64 -6.27
C GLY A 213 11.64 3.80 -6.18
N ALA A 214 12.61 4.12 -7.04
CA ALA A 214 13.92 3.49 -7.01
C ALA A 214 15.03 4.49 -7.32
N ASP A 215 16.20 4.29 -6.68
CA ASP A 215 17.40 5.11 -6.90
C ASP A 215 17.19 6.61 -6.56
N LEU A 216 16.36 6.91 -5.52
CA LEU A 216 15.99 8.27 -5.12
C LEU A 216 16.66 8.68 -3.81
N GLU A 217 16.82 10.00 -3.63
CA GLU A 217 17.37 10.58 -2.41
C GLU A 217 16.43 11.66 -1.81
N ASN A 218 16.43 11.79 -0.48
CA ASN A 218 15.70 12.84 0.25
C ASN A 218 14.18 12.79 0.02
N ILE A 219 13.57 11.62 0.23
CA ILE A 219 12.12 11.43 0.11
C ILE A 219 11.47 11.59 1.47
N THR A 220 10.42 12.40 1.53
CA THR A 220 9.59 12.54 2.74
C THR A 220 8.15 12.21 2.43
N ILE A 221 7.54 11.31 3.21
CA ILE A 221 6.08 11.00 3.16
C ILE A 221 5.54 11.30 4.55
N ARG A 222 4.69 12.33 4.68
CA ARG A 222 4.25 12.75 6.02
C ARG A 222 2.83 13.32 6.04
N GLY A 223 2.27 13.45 7.24
CA GLY A 223 0.96 14.05 7.52
C GLY A 223 0.09 13.20 8.42
N ARG A 224 -1.24 13.34 8.27
CA ARG A 224 -2.26 12.62 9.04
C ARG A 224 -3.28 11.91 8.14
N GLY A 225 -3.01 11.87 6.84
CA GLY A 225 -3.86 11.20 5.86
C GLY A 225 -3.69 9.69 5.82
N ILE A 226 -4.53 9.07 5.03
CA ILE A 226 -4.62 7.62 4.85
C ILE A 226 -4.20 7.25 3.43
N ILE A 227 -3.40 6.20 3.29
CA ILE A 227 -3.21 5.47 2.02
C ILE A 227 -3.90 4.12 2.17
N ASP A 228 -4.82 3.80 1.28
CA ASP A 228 -5.66 2.61 1.37
C ASP A 228 -5.54 1.73 0.12
N GLY A 229 -5.38 0.43 0.35
CA GLY A 229 -5.26 -0.57 -0.69
C GLY A 229 -6.56 -1.33 -1.00
N GLU A 230 -7.70 -0.99 -0.37
CA GLU A 230 -8.94 -1.78 -0.46
C GLU A 230 -9.39 -2.06 -1.90
N ILE A 231 -9.21 -1.10 -2.80
CA ILE A 231 -9.65 -1.21 -4.19
C ILE A 231 -8.77 -2.12 -5.06
N TYR A 232 -7.56 -2.44 -4.60
CA TYR A 232 -6.64 -3.30 -5.33
C TYR A 232 -6.88 -4.76 -4.97
N GLU A 233 -6.72 -5.66 -5.93
CA GLU A 233 -6.88 -7.08 -5.71
C GLU A 233 -5.54 -7.77 -5.47
N ARG A 234 -5.53 -8.73 -4.55
CA ARG A 234 -4.38 -9.61 -4.35
C ARG A 234 -4.81 -11.06 -4.50
N ARG A 235 -4.37 -11.70 -5.55
CA ARG A 235 -4.76 -13.08 -5.90
C ARG A 235 -3.58 -14.05 -5.93
N SER A 236 -2.36 -13.53 -6.00
CA SER A 236 -1.14 -14.32 -6.09
C SER A 236 0.04 -13.56 -5.49
N ALA A 237 1.19 -14.22 -5.35
CA ALA A 237 2.40 -13.59 -4.83
C ALA A 237 2.96 -12.48 -5.75
N SER A 238 2.62 -12.49 -7.05
CA SER A 238 3.08 -11.49 -8.02
C SER A 238 2.12 -10.30 -8.19
N GLU A 239 0.85 -10.46 -7.83
CA GLU A 239 -0.16 -9.40 -7.90
C GLU A 239 -0.22 -8.70 -6.56
N LYS A 240 0.49 -7.60 -6.42
CA LYS A 240 0.59 -6.85 -5.18
C LYS A 240 0.69 -5.35 -5.46
N GLU A 241 -0.05 -4.59 -4.67
CA GLU A 241 0.07 -3.14 -4.61
C GLU A 241 0.52 -2.76 -3.21
N ILE A 242 1.76 -2.29 -3.10
CA ILE A 242 2.40 -1.93 -1.84
C ILE A 242 2.27 -0.42 -1.65
N PRO A 243 1.60 0.07 -0.59
CA PRO A 243 1.42 1.51 -0.37
C PRO A 243 2.71 2.32 -0.40
N ILE A 244 3.79 1.77 0.15
CA ILE A 244 5.12 2.41 0.12
C ILE A 244 6.16 1.37 -0.25
N GLU A 245 6.70 1.44 -1.46
CA GLU A 245 7.80 0.57 -1.92
C GLU A 245 8.95 1.42 -2.48
N LEU A 246 10.08 1.44 -1.78
CA LEU A 246 11.26 2.20 -2.15
C LEU A 246 12.49 1.29 -2.23
N GLN A 247 13.19 1.33 -3.37
CA GLN A 247 14.34 0.49 -3.66
C GLN A 247 15.58 1.33 -3.91
N ARG A 248 16.71 0.99 -3.29
CA ARG A 248 17.99 1.70 -3.45
C ARG A 248 17.88 3.22 -3.21
N CYS A 249 17.03 3.58 -2.24
CA CYS A 249 16.81 4.96 -1.85
C CYS A 249 17.66 5.36 -0.65
N LYS A 250 17.93 6.66 -0.52
CA LYS A 250 18.73 7.21 0.57
C LYS A 250 18.05 8.41 1.21
N ASN A 251 18.19 8.54 2.54
CA ASN A 251 17.60 9.62 3.33
C ASN A 251 16.08 9.68 3.13
N VAL A 252 15.40 8.61 3.57
CA VAL A 252 13.95 8.47 3.48
C VAL A 252 13.32 8.77 4.84
N LYS A 253 12.29 9.62 4.86
CA LYS A 253 11.50 9.92 6.06
C LYS A 253 10.03 9.60 5.83
N ILE A 254 9.43 8.80 6.73
CA ILE A 254 7.98 8.54 6.77
C ILE A 254 7.47 8.96 8.15
N GLU A 255 6.42 9.80 8.21
CA GLU A 255 5.93 10.35 9.48
C GLU A 255 4.41 10.48 9.53
N GLY A 256 3.79 9.82 10.52
CA GLY A 256 2.41 10.10 10.95
C GLY A 256 1.28 9.63 10.03
N VAL A 257 1.57 9.07 8.89
CA VAL A 257 0.57 8.56 7.93
C VAL A 257 -0.01 7.22 8.39
N THR A 258 -1.19 6.88 7.85
CA THR A 258 -1.89 5.63 8.14
C THR A 258 -2.04 4.81 6.85
N LEU A 259 -1.68 3.53 6.89
CA LEU A 259 -1.83 2.58 5.78
C LEU A 259 -2.91 1.56 6.13
N LEU A 260 -3.95 1.48 5.32
CA LEU A 260 -5.08 0.58 5.53
C LEU A 260 -5.17 -0.43 4.38
N ASP A 261 -5.47 -1.67 4.72
CA ASP A 261 -5.78 -2.78 3.81
C ASP A 261 -4.87 -2.88 2.56
N PRO A 262 -3.53 -2.85 2.72
CA PRO A 262 -2.62 -2.95 1.59
C PRO A 262 -2.83 -4.26 0.82
N ALA A 263 -2.69 -4.23 -0.50
CA ALA A 263 -2.81 -5.42 -1.34
C ALA A 263 -1.48 -6.20 -1.44
N GLY A 264 -0.78 -6.31 -0.34
CA GLY A 264 0.52 -6.96 -0.16
C GLY A 264 1.16 -6.42 1.10
N TRP A 265 2.48 -6.30 1.12
CA TRP A 265 3.20 -5.64 2.21
C TRP A 265 2.74 -4.18 2.35
N ALA A 266 2.76 -3.63 3.55
CA ALA A 266 2.39 -2.23 3.76
C ALA A 266 3.56 -1.29 3.43
N VAL A 267 4.76 -1.61 3.90
CA VAL A 267 6.01 -0.89 3.62
C VAL A 267 7.08 -1.87 3.19
N ALA A 268 7.66 -1.67 2.02
CA ALA A 268 8.82 -2.40 1.53
C ALA A 268 9.99 -1.45 1.26
N MET A 269 11.05 -1.56 2.05
CA MET A 269 12.32 -0.88 1.80
C MET A 269 13.34 -1.91 1.35
N VAL A 270 13.92 -1.73 0.17
CA VAL A 270 14.86 -2.69 -0.43
C VAL A 270 16.18 -2.00 -0.74
N ASP A 271 17.31 -2.59 -0.31
CA ASP A 271 18.66 -2.09 -0.57
C ASP A 271 18.85 -0.58 -0.26
N SER A 272 18.10 -0.04 0.73
CA SER A 272 18.01 1.40 1.02
C SER A 272 18.72 1.75 2.33
N GLU A 273 19.12 3.03 2.50
CA GLU A 273 19.87 3.46 3.68
C GLU A 273 19.43 4.83 4.22
N ASP A 274 19.74 5.13 5.48
CA ASP A 274 19.39 6.37 6.18
C ASP A 274 17.86 6.58 6.23
N ILE A 275 17.15 5.59 6.82
CA ILE A 275 15.68 5.56 6.84
C ILE A 275 15.17 5.93 8.24
N SER A 276 14.23 6.87 8.32
CA SER A 276 13.47 7.21 9.52
C SER A 276 11.99 6.98 9.30
N ILE A 277 11.36 6.15 10.14
CA ILE A 277 9.91 5.92 10.14
C ILE A 277 9.38 6.30 11.52
N GLU A 278 8.54 7.32 11.61
CA GLU A 278 8.01 7.81 12.87
C GLU A 278 6.48 7.75 12.90
N ASN A 279 5.94 7.12 13.94
CA ASN A 279 4.50 7.03 14.21
C ASN A 279 3.65 6.61 12.98
N LEU A 280 4.15 5.62 12.24
CA LEU A 280 3.41 4.99 11.15
C LEU A 280 2.32 4.08 11.73
N ARG A 281 1.13 4.08 11.13
CA ARG A 281 0.04 3.17 11.51
C ARG A 281 -0.30 2.27 10.33
N VAL A 282 -0.42 0.98 10.61
CA VAL A 282 -0.73 -0.04 9.60
C VAL A 282 -1.81 -0.97 10.12
N ILE A 283 -2.83 -1.23 9.29
CA ILE A 283 -3.74 -2.36 9.46
C ILE A 283 -3.79 -3.11 8.14
N SER A 284 -3.23 -4.32 8.15
CA SER A 284 -3.09 -5.21 7.00
C SER A 284 -3.83 -6.53 7.26
N ALA A 285 -4.58 -7.02 6.29
CA ALA A 285 -5.45 -8.19 6.45
C ALA A 285 -5.31 -9.23 5.33
N ARG A 286 -4.53 -8.92 4.30
CA ARG A 286 -4.43 -9.78 3.10
C ARG A 286 -3.23 -10.70 3.14
N PRO A 287 -3.20 -11.74 2.29
CA PRO A 287 -2.06 -12.65 2.17
C PRO A 287 -0.74 -11.90 1.89
N ASN A 288 0.34 -12.29 2.58
CA ASN A 288 1.62 -11.57 2.62
C ASN A 288 1.44 -10.07 2.93
N GLY A 289 0.55 -9.76 3.84
CA GLY A 289 0.32 -8.40 4.29
C GLY A 289 1.26 -8.05 5.43
N ASP A 290 2.59 -8.13 5.18
CA ASP A 290 3.61 -7.75 6.17
C ASP A 290 3.48 -6.25 6.50
N GLY A 291 3.89 -5.86 7.68
CA GLY A 291 3.84 -4.47 8.14
C GLY A 291 5.01 -3.65 7.60
N ILE A 292 6.10 -3.59 8.35
CA ILE A 292 7.32 -2.90 7.93
C ILE A 292 8.36 -3.95 7.55
N SER A 293 8.65 -4.08 6.26
CA SER A 293 9.62 -5.03 5.71
C SER A 293 10.89 -4.30 5.23
N LEU A 294 11.99 -4.48 5.98
CA LEU A 294 13.30 -3.88 5.72
C LEU A 294 14.23 -4.94 5.13
N GLN A 295 14.57 -4.82 3.85
CA GLN A 295 15.28 -5.84 3.08
C GLN A 295 16.65 -5.29 2.65
N SER A 296 17.74 -5.84 3.19
CA SER A 296 19.12 -5.36 2.92
C SER A 296 19.32 -3.88 3.22
N CYS A 297 18.59 -3.34 4.20
CA CYS A 297 18.63 -1.94 4.57
C CYS A 297 19.75 -1.65 5.58
N LYS A 298 20.15 -0.37 5.68
CA LYS A 298 21.16 0.11 6.61
C LYS A 298 20.72 1.39 7.29
N ASN A 299 21.21 1.60 8.52
CA ASN A 299 20.97 2.82 9.29
C ASN A 299 19.48 3.21 9.31
N THR A 300 18.63 2.30 9.81
CA THR A 300 17.18 2.48 9.84
C THR A 300 16.67 2.62 11.26
N TYR A 301 15.86 3.63 11.52
CA TYR A 301 15.23 3.88 12.81
C TYR A 301 13.73 4.01 12.68
N VAL A 302 12.99 3.07 13.27
CA VAL A 302 11.54 3.07 13.35
C VAL A 302 11.12 3.45 14.76
N LYS A 303 10.36 4.53 14.93
CA LYS A 303 9.97 5.08 16.22
C LYS A 303 8.47 5.21 16.38
N GLY A 304 7.93 4.58 17.41
CA GLY A 304 6.50 4.64 17.70
C GLY A 304 5.66 4.03 16.58
N GLY A 305 4.37 4.29 16.62
CA GLY A 305 3.43 3.77 15.63
C GLY A 305 2.65 2.55 16.10
N PHE A 306 1.80 2.06 15.23
CA PHE A 306 0.93 0.91 15.48
C PHE A 306 0.91 0.02 14.24
N ILE A 307 1.27 -1.24 14.40
CA ILE A 307 1.37 -2.19 13.29
C ILE A 307 0.49 -3.41 13.61
N ARG A 308 -0.67 -3.48 12.95
CA ARG A 308 -1.52 -4.67 12.96
C ARG A 308 -1.44 -5.36 11.60
N THR A 309 -1.10 -6.65 11.61
CA THR A 309 -0.92 -7.41 10.38
C THR A 309 -1.55 -8.79 10.49
N TRP A 310 -1.90 -9.34 9.34
CA TRP A 310 -2.19 -10.76 9.27
C TRP A 310 -0.91 -11.58 9.07
N ASP A 311 0.03 -11.10 8.27
CA ASP A 311 1.37 -11.69 8.13
C ASP A 311 2.37 -11.01 9.08
N ASP A 312 3.68 -11.08 8.83
CA ASP A 312 4.72 -10.57 9.73
C ASP A 312 4.61 -9.06 10.00
N SER A 313 4.79 -8.63 11.25
CA SER A 313 4.58 -7.23 11.60
C SER A 313 5.82 -6.36 11.43
N LEU A 314 6.92 -6.67 12.14
CA LEU A 314 8.19 -5.96 12.07
C LEU A 314 9.25 -6.91 11.55
N VAL A 315 9.71 -6.70 10.32
CA VAL A 315 10.46 -7.70 9.58
C VAL A 315 11.79 -7.16 9.07
N VAL A 316 12.86 -7.91 9.30
CA VAL A 316 14.20 -7.60 8.78
C VAL A 316 14.69 -8.77 7.93
N LYS A 317 15.00 -8.51 6.68
CA LYS A 317 15.38 -9.51 5.66
C LYS A 317 16.71 -9.17 5.00
N ASN A 318 17.33 -10.16 4.37
CA ASN A 318 18.41 -9.97 3.40
C ASN A 318 18.00 -10.56 2.04
N VAL A 319 18.09 -9.73 1.02
CA VAL A 319 17.79 -10.12 -0.37
C VAL A 319 18.94 -9.69 -1.30
N ASN A 320 18.97 -10.24 -2.52
CA ASN A 320 19.90 -9.83 -3.58
C ASN A 320 21.38 -9.87 -3.18
N ARG A 321 21.78 -10.73 -2.26
CA ARG A 321 23.16 -10.76 -1.70
C ARG A 321 23.57 -9.48 -0.97
N GLY A 322 22.57 -8.69 -0.52
CA GLY A 322 22.80 -7.46 0.22
C GLY A 322 23.28 -7.66 1.65
N THR A 323 23.40 -6.58 2.39
CA THR A 323 23.80 -6.57 3.80
C THR A 323 22.85 -5.71 4.59
N THR A 324 22.26 -6.27 5.65
CA THR A 324 21.45 -5.53 6.61
C THR A 324 22.30 -5.11 7.80
N LYS A 325 22.19 -3.85 8.22
CA LYS A 325 22.98 -3.34 9.34
C LYS A 325 22.36 -2.12 10.01
N ASP A 326 22.52 -2.04 11.35
CA ASP A 326 22.12 -0.89 12.18
C ASP A 326 20.63 -0.57 12.03
N ILE A 327 19.78 -1.55 12.38
CA ILE A 327 18.31 -1.45 12.33
C ILE A 327 17.75 -1.34 13.75
N THR A 328 16.87 -0.37 14.01
CA THR A 328 16.22 -0.23 15.31
C THR A 328 14.74 0.02 15.17
N PHE A 329 13.92 -0.80 15.84
CA PHE A 329 12.51 -0.54 16.11
C PHE A 329 12.37 -0.14 17.58
N ASP A 330 11.75 1.00 17.87
CA ASP A 330 11.64 1.58 19.20
C ASP A 330 10.24 2.12 19.49
N GLY A 331 9.58 1.61 20.52
CA GLY A 331 8.30 2.14 20.99
C GLY A 331 7.09 1.81 20.12
N VAL A 332 7.15 0.76 19.31
CA VAL A 332 6.04 0.35 18.42
C VAL A 332 5.04 -0.51 19.17
N SER A 333 3.74 -0.27 18.95
CA SER A 333 2.67 -1.18 19.37
C SER A 333 2.34 -2.15 18.23
N VAL A 334 2.30 -3.45 18.54
CA VAL A 334 2.16 -4.52 17.56
C VAL A 334 0.94 -5.38 17.84
N TRP A 335 0.26 -5.79 16.78
CA TRP A 335 -0.81 -6.79 16.80
C TRP A 335 -0.66 -7.72 15.59
N THR A 336 -0.45 -9.01 15.83
CA THR A 336 -0.24 -9.97 14.74
C THR A 336 -1.32 -11.05 14.78
N ASP A 337 -2.07 -11.19 13.68
CA ASP A 337 -3.19 -12.12 13.60
C ASP A 337 -2.77 -13.53 13.17
N LEU A 338 -1.72 -13.71 12.31
CA LEU A 338 -1.30 -15.02 11.81
C LEU A 338 0.20 -15.32 11.97
N ALA A 339 1.08 -14.37 11.65
CA ALA A 339 2.50 -14.68 11.49
C ALA A 339 3.35 -14.13 12.67
N GLN A 340 4.55 -13.65 12.42
CA GLN A 340 5.50 -13.26 13.45
C GLN A 340 5.36 -11.77 13.81
N SER A 341 5.43 -11.46 15.10
CA SER A 341 5.38 -10.05 15.53
C SER A 341 6.71 -9.31 15.28
N MET A 342 7.85 -9.95 15.57
CA MET A 342 9.18 -9.41 15.35
C MET A 342 10.05 -10.49 14.71
N GLU A 343 10.35 -10.36 13.43
CA GLU A 343 11.03 -11.38 12.64
C GLU A 343 12.37 -10.88 12.07
N VAL A 344 13.41 -11.72 12.17
CA VAL A 344 14.63 -11.61 11.37
C VAL A 344 14.71 -12.83 10.47
N GLY A 345 14.31 -12.68 9.23
CA GLY A 345 14.15 -13.76 8.25
C GLY A 345 12.83 -13.62 7.47
N TYR A 346 12.32 -14.64 6.79
CA TYR A 346 13.01 -15.92 6.43
C TYR A 346 14.05 -15.73 5.33
N GLU A 347 13.92 -14.66 4.53
CA GLU A 347 14.89 -14.31 3.51
C GLU A 347 16.17 -13.80 4.17
N THR A 348 17.23 -14.59 4.06
CA THR A 348 18.53 -14.31 4.68
C THR A 348 19.69 -14.50 3.68
N ASN A 349 19.42 -14.17 2.40
CA ASN A 349 20.36 -14.30 1.30
C ASN A 349 21.36 -13.16 1.27
N GLY A 350 22.56 -13.38 1.81
CA GLY A 350 23.62 -12.38 1.84
C GLY A 350 24.62 -12.63 2.94
N PRO A 351 25.74 -11.88 2.98
CA PRO A 351 26.85 -12.22 3.88
C PRO A 351 26.52 -11.97 5.35
N THR A 352 25.75 -10.91 5.65
CA THR A 352 25.63 -10.45 7.04
C THR A 352 24.31 -9.72 7.30
N MET A 353 23.72 -9.99 8.48
CA MET A 353 22.69 -9.20 9.14
C MET A 353 23.22 -8.86 10.54
N ASP A 354 23.48 -7.57 10.81
CA ASP A 354 24.23 -7.14 11.99
C ASP A 354 23.58 -5.95 12.69
N ASN A 355 23.61 -5.97 14.04
CA ASN A 355 23.12 -4.89 14.91
C ASN A 355 21.64 -4.53 14.66
N ILE A 356 20.75 -5.48 14.97
CA ILE A 356 19.30 -5.35 14.83
C ILE A 356 18.69 -5.29 16.23
N THR A 357 17.94 -4.23 16.54
CA THR A 357 17.34 -4.01 17.84
C THR A 357 15.83 -3.78 17.75
N PHE A 358 15.08 -4.59 18.48
CA PHE A 358 13.68 -4.38 18.81
C PHE A 358 13.61 -3.97 20.27
N LYS A 359 13.18 -2.73 20.55
CA LYS A 359 13.13 -2.23 21.93
C LYS A 359 11.87 -1.44 22.26
N ASN A 360 11.47 -1.51 23.52
CA ASN A 360 10.28 -0.80 24.02
C ASN A 360 9.00 -1.16 23.26
N ILE A 361 8.87 -2.42 22.82
CA ILE A 361 7.75 -2.89 22.00
C ILE A 361 6.64 -3.45 22.90
N THR A 362 5.42 -3.02 22.66
CA THR A 362 4.22 -3.64 23.24
C THR A 362 3.51 -4.48 22.17
N VAL A 363 3.52 -5.79 22.35
CA VAL A 363 2.72 -6.72 21.55
C VAL A 363 1.38 -6.91 22.27
N ILE A 364 0.33 -6.32 21.71
CA ILE A 364 -1.03 -6.40 22.29
C ILE A 364 -1.57 -7.82 22.11
N HIS A 365 -1.46 -8.33 20.89
CA HIS A 365 -1.80 -9.71 20.55
C HIS A 365 -0.75 -10.32 19.59
N ASN A 366 -0.47 -11.59 19.80
CA ASN A 366 0.23 -12.48 18.86
C ASN A 366 -0.56 -13.78 18.83
N PHE A 367 -1.48 -13.91 17.88
CA PHE A 367 -2.47 -15.00 17.89
C PHE A 367 -1.96 -16.31 17.34
N HIS A 368 -0.84 -16.30 16.61
CA HIS A 368 -0.28 -17.49 16.01
C HIS A 368 1.22 -17.31 15.73
N LYS A 369 1.96 -18.40 15.53
CA LYS A 369 3.41 -18.46 15.29
C LYS A 369 4.25 -17.79 16.40
N ALA A 370 5.30 -17.06 16.07
CA ALA A 370 6.26 -16.57 17.07
C ALA A 370 6.11 -15.08 17.37
N CYS A 371 6.25 -14.72 18.67
CA CYS A 371 6.30 -13.33 19.08
C CYS A 371 7.65 -12.69 18.74
N MET A 372 8.77 -13.38 19.03
CA MET A 372 10.15 -12.96 18.73
C MET A 372 10.86 -14.09 17.99
N SER A 373 11.34 -13.84 16.77
CA SER A 373 11.88 -14.90 15.95
C SER A 373 13.08 -14.51 15.10
N ILE A 374 13.93 -15.53 14.84
CA ILE A 374 15.06 -15.44 13.92
C ILE A 374 15.07 -16.73 13.09
N HIS A 375 14.71 -16.65 11.83
CA HIS A 375 14.69 -17.77 10.90
C HIS A 375 15.76 -17.59 9.83
N ASN A 376 16.87 -18.28 9.98
CA ASN A 376 17.97 -18.23 9.01
C ASN A 376 17.83 -19.37 8.00
N CYS A 377 17.19 -19.09 6.88
CA CYS A 377 16.95 -20.09 5.83
C CYS A 377 17.97 -20.05 4.69
N ASP A 378 18.91 -19.10 4.71
CA ASP A 378 19.96 -18.98 3.70
C ASP A 378 21.36 -18.83 4.36
N ASP A 379 22.29 -18.17 3.73
CA ASP A 379 23.73 -18.21 4.10
C ASP A 379 24.21 -17.02 4.98
N ALA A 380 23.32 -16.14 5.40
CA ALA A 380 23.69 -14.98 6.22
C ALA A 380 24.30 -15.37 7.59
N THR A 381 25.31 -14.63 8.03
CA THR A 381 25.66 -14.57 9.44
C THR A 381 24.81 -13.50 10.11
N ILE A 382 23.87 -13.94 10.97
CA ILE A 382 23.00 -13.06 11.76
C ILE A 382 23.68 -12.86 13.12
N THR A 383 23.96 -11.60 13.50
CA THR A 383 24.69 -11.28 14.72
C THR A 383 24.23 -9.98 15.36
N GLY A 384 24.36 -9.86 16.70
CA GLY A 384 23.99 -8.63 17.41
C GLY A 384 22.50 -8.32 17.32
N VAL A 385 21.64 -9.33 17.54
CA VAL A 385 20.19 -9.13 17.57
C VAL A 385 19.72 -8.95 19.01
N HIS A 386 19.00 -7.86 19.27
CA HIS A 386 18.57 -7.49 20.60
C HIS A 386 17.05 -7.30 20.68
N TYR A 387 16.39 -8.04 21.55
CA TYR A 387 15.02 -7.83 21.98
C TYR A 387 15.05 -7.28 23.41
N GLU A 388 14.78 -5.98 23.57
CA GLU A 388 14.91 -5.29 24.84
C GLU A 388 13.63 -4.58 25.27
N ASN A 389 13.21 -4.73 26.54
CA ASN A 389 12.03 -4.08 27.08
C ASN A 389 10.77 -4.40 26.24
N ILE A 390 10.41 -5.67 26.14
CA ILE A 390 9.24 -6.14 25.38
C ILE A 390 8.14 -6.54 26.33
N THR A 391 6.91 -6.07 26.09
CA THR A 391 5.71 -6.55 26.77
C THR A 391 4.83 -7.31 25.77
N LEU A 392 4.51 -8.57 26.04
CA LEU A 392 3.41 -9.30 25.41
C LEU A 392 2.20 -9.23 26.35
N GLU A 393 1.15 -8.52 25.98
CA GLU A 393 -0.04 -8.33 26.81
C GLU A 393 -0.88 -9.61 26.93
N ASP A 394 -1.14 -10.23 25.79
CA ASP A 394 -1.91 -11.47 25.71
C ASP A 394 -1.06 -12.66 25.26
N GLY A 395 -0.59 -13.43 26.21
CA GLY A 395 0.14 -14.68 25.97
C GLY A 395 -0.76 -15.93 25.96
N SER A 396 -2.08 -15.77 25.84
CA SER A 396 -3.05 -16.87 25.94
C SER A 396 -2.95 -17.89 24.80
N MET A 397 -2.30 -17.52 23.70
CA MET A 397 -2.12 -18.35 22.52
C MET A 397 -0.81 -19.13 22.49
N LEU A 398 0.10 -18.87 23.43
CA LEU A 398 1.40 -19.54 23.46
C LEU A 398 1.25 -21.03 23.78
N GLY A 399 1.94 -21.87 23.00
CA GLY A 399 1.82 -23.33 23.03
C GLY A 399 0.83 -23.84 21.98
N ASP A 400 0.51 -25.15 22.02
CA ASP A 400 -0.53 -25.74 21.16
C ASP A 400 -1.92 -25.60 21.80
N VAL A 401 -2.30 -24.37 22.10
CA VAL A 401 -3.58 -24.06 22.81
C VAL A 401 -4.80 -24.30 21.93
N GLN A 402 -4.60 -24.32 20.61
CA GLN A 402 -5.67 -24.46 19.63
C GLN A 402 -5.89 -25.92 19.21
N ASP A 403 -5.03 -26.83 19.68
CA ASP A 403 -5.06 -28.25 19.36
C ASP A 403 -5.06 -28.52 17.85
N ASP A 404 -4.31 -27.71 17.11
CA ASP A 404 -4.14 -27.83 15.64
C ASP A 404 -2.82 -28.53 15.26
N GLY A 405 -2.03 -28.94 16.26
CA GLY A 405 -0.71 -29.56 16.07
C GLY A 405 0.41 -28.57 15.74
N ILE A 406 0.12 -27.26 15.79
CA ILE A 406 1.09 -26.20 15.56
C ILE A 406 1.38 -25.51 16.88
N ASN A 407 2.67 -25.40 17.23
CA ASN A 407 3.07 -24.69 18.43
C ASN A 407 3.30 -23.21 18.14
N ASP A 408 2.73 -22.36 18.97
CA ASP A 408 2.94 -20.92 18.97
C ASP A 408 4.02 -20.56 20.00
N PHE A 409 5.03 -19.82 19.56
CA PHE A 409 6.24 -19.61 20.34
C PHE A 409 6.33 -18.19 20.91
N LEU A 410 6.82 -18.07 22.12
CA LEU A 410 7.32 -16.79 22.63
C LEU A 410 8.61 -16.41 21.90
N ILE A 411 9.53 -17.38 21.78
CA ILE A 411 10.83 -17.20 21.10
C ILE A 411 11.06 -18.38 20.16
N ASP A 412 11.34 -18.10 18.89
CA ASP A 412 11.69 -19.11 17.91
C ASP A 412 12.95 -18.72 17.13
N MET A 413 14.03 -19.47 17.31
CA MET A 413 15.29 -19.28 16.58
C MET A 413 15.63 -20.56 15.83
N THR A 414 15.62 -20.52 14.51
CA THR A 414 15.82 -21.71 13.69
C THR A 414 16.76 -21.45 12.51
N ILE A 415 17.69 -22.35 12.29
CA ILE A 415 18.52 -22.44 11.08
C ILE A 415 18.10 -23.68 10.34
N ALA A 416 17.53 -23.55 9.14
CA ALA A 416 17.05 -24.69 8.38
C ALA A 416 16.95 -24.35 6.88
N PHE A 417 17.14 -25.38 6.05
CA PHE A 417 16.81 -25.28 4.63
C PHE A 417 15.28 -25.11 4.46
N ASN A 418 14.90 -24.16 3.63
CA ASN A 418 13.53 -23.98 3.21
C ASN A 418 13.48 -23.82 1.67
N PRO A 419 12.75 -24.67 0.94
CA PRO A 419 12.75 -24.65 -0.53
C PRO A 419 12.19 -23.36 -1.14
N GLU A 420 11.40 -22.61 -0.41
CA GLU A 420 10.83 -21.33 -0.85
C GLU A 420 11.82 -20.17 -0.66
N TRP A 421 12.46 -20.09 0.50
CA TRP A 421 13.27 -18.94 0.92
C TRP A 421 14.78 -19.11 0.69
N THR A 422 15.27 -20.35 0.59
CA THR A 422 16.69 -20.63 0.34
C THR A 422 17.05 -20.40 -1.12
N LYS A 423 17.97 -19.46 -1.38
CA LYS A 423 18.45 -19.14 -2.75
C LYS A 423 19.88 -19.59 -3.01
N SER A 424 20.72 -19.72 -1.97
CA SER A 424 22.10 -20.16 -2.12
C SER A 424 22.24 -21.69 -2.05
N GLU A 425 23.18 -22.22 -2.82
CA GLU A 425 23.62 -23.61 -2.71
C GLU A 425 24.56 -23.78 -1.49
N GLY A 426 24.51 -24.92 -0.86
CA GLY A 426 25.38 -25.25 0.26
C GLY A 426 24.75 -25.11 1.63
N ARG A 427 25.57 -24.78 2.65
CA ARG A 427 25.12 -24.69 4.03
C ARG A 427 24.41 -23.40 4.33
N ARG A 428 23.55 -23.43 5.38
CA ARG A 428 22.97 -22.23 5.97
C ARG A 428 24.03 -21.43 6.72
N GLY A 429 23.71 -20.17 7.03
CA GLY A 429 24.58 -19.30 7.82
C GLY A 429 24.53 -19.60 9.32
N LYS A 430 24.85 -18.59 10.15
CA LYS A 430 24.91 -18.70 11.61
C LYS A 430 24.00 -17.70 12.27
N ILE A 431 23.59 -17.99 13.50
CA ILE A 431 22.98 -17.01 14.42
C ILE A 431 23.89 -16.91 15.65
N LYS A 432 24.27 -15.69 16.04
CA LYS A 432 25.11 -15.50 17.23
C LYS A 432 24.90 -14.13 17.89
N ASP A 433 25.33 -14.04 19.15
CA ASP A 433 25.29 -12.78 19.89
C ASP A 433 23.86 -12.19 19.99
N VAL A 434 22.90 -13.02 20.45
CA VAL A 434 21.49 -12.64 20.57
C VAL A 434 21.13 -12.37 22.03
N THR A 435 20.39 -11.31 22.31
CA THR A 435 19.99 -10.94 23.67
C THR A 435 18.47 -10.74 23.74
N PHE A 436 17.85 -11.39 24.72
CA PHE A 436 16.47 -11.14 25.16
C PHE A 436 16.55 -10.53 26.56
N LYS A 437 16.20 -9.26 26.71
CA LYS A 437 16.34 -8.53 27.97
C LYS A 437 15.05 -7.80 28.35
N ASN A 438 14.66 -7.89 29.62
CA ASN A 438 13.47 -7.25 30.17
C ASN A 438 12.18 -7.63 29.42
N ILE A 439 11.95 -8.92 29.23
CA ILE A 439 10.76 -9.44 28.55
C ILE A 439 9.66 -9.73 29.57
N LYS A 440 8.46 -9.21 29.34
CA LYS A 440 7.28 -9.37 30.19
C LYS A 440 6.15 -9.99 29.38
N VAL A 441 5.56 -11.05 29.92
CA VAL A 441 4.30 -11.61 29.41
C VAL A 441 3.24 -11.47 30.52
N ASN A 442 2.16 -10.73 30.26
CA ASN A 442 1.21 -10.40 31.30
C ASN A 442 0.31 -11.57 31.66
N SER A 443 -0.21 -12.30 30.68
CA SER A 443 -1.14 -13.39 30.90
C SER A 443 -0.77 -14.64 30.12
N LEU A 444 -1.12 -15.79 30.65
CA LEU A 444 -0.97 -17.09 30.02
C LEU A 444 -2.22 -17.92 30.26
N LYS A 445 -2.63 -18.67 29.25
CA LYS A 445 -3.70 -19.68 29.41
C LYS A 445 -3.12 -21.04 29.79
N ASP A 446 -2.04 -21.45 29.13
CA ASP A 446 -1.43 -22.77 29.32
C ASP A 446 0.07 -22.75 29.56
N SER A 447 0.85 -23.01 28.59
CA SER A 447 2.31 -23.12 28.74
C SER A 447 3.03 -22.37 27.66
N ILE A 448 4.12 -21.70 28.09
CA ILE A 448 5.03 -21.08 27.14
C ILE A 448 5.77 -22.18 26.39
N LEU A 449 6.05 -21.96 25.11
CA LEU A 449 7.01 -22.70 24.36
C LEU A 449 8.03 -21.75 23.76
N SER A 450 9.29 -22.18 23.75
CA SER A 450 10.38 -21.50 23.07
C SER A 450 11.26 -22.53 22.39
N ARG A 451 11.87 -22.17 21.26
CA ARG A 451 12.70 -23.08 20.48
C ARG A 451 13.99 -22.44 20.01
N MET A 452 15.08 -23.20 20.08
CA MET A 452 16.34 -22.89 19.41
C MET A 452 16.83 -24.12 18.68
N GLN A 453 17.04 -24.04 17.36
CA GLN A 453 17.40 -25.18 16.52
C GLN A 453 18.43 -24.77 15.46
N GLY A 454 19.71 -25.10 15.69
CA GLY A 454 20.77 -25.02 14.67
C GLY A 454 20.68 -26.17 13.69
N GLU A 455 21.29 -26.06 12.53
CA GLU A 455 21.29 -27.07 11.47
C GLU A 455 22.50 -28.03 11.58
N SER A 456 23.68 -27.51 11.90
CA SER A 456 24.95 -28.24 12.01
C SER A 456 25.93 -27.55 12.95
N GLU A 457 27.12 -28.12 13.20
CA GLU A 457 28.19 -27.47 13.93
C GLU A 457 28.64 -26.15 13.29
N GLU A 458 28.61 -26.09 11.98
CA GLU A 458 29.00 -24.92 11.18
C GLU A 458 27.86 -23.91 11.01
N SER A 459 26.61 -24.38 11.00
CA SER A 459 25.38 -23.58 10.94
C SER A 459 24.69 -23.65 12.31
N SER A 460 25.31 -23.03 13.31
CA SER A 460 24.94 -23.15 14.71
C SER A 460 24.37 -21.85 15.26
N ILE A 461 23.65 -21.97 16.38
CA ILE A 461 23.24 -20.85 17.24
C ILE A 461 24.21 -20.74 18.40
N ASP A 462 24.79 -19.57 18.64
CA ASP A 462 25.83 -19.37 19.65
C ASP A 462 25.66 -18.04 20.40
N ASN A 463 26.07 -18.05 21.70
CA ASN A 463 26.08 -16.85 22.55
C ASN A 463 24.71 -16.16 22.66
N VAL A 464 23.72 -16.87 23.23
CA VAL A 464 22.37 -16.34 23.46
C VAL A 464 22.17 -16.03 24.94
N THR A 465 21.80 -14.79 25.26
CA THR A 465 21.57 -14.33 26.63
C THR A 465 20.08 -14.04 26.86
N PHE A 466 19.52 -14.61 27.91
CA PHE A 466 18.22 -14.32 28.49
C PHE A 466 18.40 -13.60 29.82
N GLU A 467 17.92 -12.36 29.93
CA GLU A 467 18.09 -11.51 31.07
C GLU A 467 16.77 -10.88 31.52
N ASN A 468 16.39 -11.11 32.76
CA ASN A 468 15.19 -10.51 33.39
C ASN A 468 13.90 -10.80 32.60
N ILE A 469 13.58 -12.08 32.45
CA ILE A 469 12.33 -12.53 31.80
C ILE A 469 11.27 -12.77 32.87
N VAL A 470 10.09 -12.16 32.76
CA VAL A 470 8.97 -12.26 33.68
C VAL A 470 7.71 -12.69 32.93
N ILE A 471 7.12 -13.80 33.35
CA ILE A 471 5.95 -14.39 32.70
C ILE A 471 4.87 -14.65 33.74
N ALA A 472 3.68 -14.06 33.56
CA ALA A 472 2.59 -14.09 34.51
C ALA A 472 3.06 -13.82 35.97
N GLY A 473 3.90 -12.76 36.11
CA GLY A 473 4.45 -12.34 37.40
C GLY A 473 5.56 -13.23 37.94
N LYS A 474 6.00 -14.27 37.20
CA LYS A 474 7.06 -15.19 37.64
C LYS A 474 8.35 -14.97 36.88
N LYS A 475 9.50 -14.90 37.57
CA LYS A 475 10.79 -14.81 36.92
C LYS A 475 11.15 -16.14 36.24
N CYS A 476 11.59 -16.04 34.97
CA CYS A 476 11.99 -17.19 34.16
C CYS A 476 13.49 -17.08 33.85
N ASN A 477 14.33 -17.65 34.71
CA ASN A 477 15.77 -17.59 34.61
C ASN A 477 16.44 -18.96 34.33
N SER A 478 15.74 -19.80 33.58
CA SER A 478 16.24 -21.12 33.17
C SER A 478 15.55 -21.63 31.91
N GLU A 479 16.21 -22.55 31.26
CA GLU A 479 15.66 -23.27 30.07
C GLU A 479 14.29 -23.92 30.34
N SER A 480 14.20 -24.58 31.51
CA SER A 480 12.94 -25.25 31.90
C SER A 480 11.80 -24.25 32.20
N ALA A 481 12.12 -23.05 32.74
CA ALA A 481 11.13 -22.02 33.01
C ALA A 481 10.57 -21.39 31.73
N LEU A 482 11.36 -21.28 30.69
CA LEU A 482 10.95 -20.82 29.36
C LEU A 482 10.36 -21.95 28.53
N LYS A 483 10.35 -23.20 29.03
CA LYS A 483 10.04 -24.40 28.23
C LYS A 483 10.80 -24.43 26.89
N MET A 484 12.06 -24.02 26.95
CA MET A 484 12.95 -23.94 25.80
C MET A 484 13.32 -25.35 25.32
N THR A 485 13.13 -25.62 24.06
CA THR A 485 13.69 -26.80 23.38
C THR A 485 14.92 -26.40 22.59
N LYS A 486 15.98 -27.22 22.73
CA LYS A 486 17.27 -26.99 22.03
C LYS A 486 17.74 -28.29 21.38
N ASN A 487 18.41 -28.19 20.24
CA ASN A 487 19.18 -29.28 19.69
C ASN A 487 20.69 -29.14 20.04
N THR A 488 21.51 -30.07 19.58
CA THR A 488 22.94 -30.13 19.88
C THR A 488 23.78 -29.05 19.20
N TYR A 489 23.22 -28.28 18.32
CA TYR A 489 23.89 -27.19 17.58
C TYR A 489 23.58 -25.80 18.17
N VAL A 490 23.12 -25.75 19.41
CA VAL A 490 22.93 -24.53 20.20
C VAL A 490 23.97 -24.48 21.33
N ASN A 491 24.84 -23.50 21.27
CA ASN A 491 25.96 -23.36 22.19
C ASN A 491 25.87 -22.10 23.04
N ASN A 492 26.54 -22.06 24.21
CA ASN A 492 26.73 -20.86 25.02
C ASN A 492 25.43 -20.07 25.29
N THR A 493 24.48 -20.71 25.97
CA THR A 493 23.23 -20.09 26.39
C THR A 493 23.33 -19.62 27.84
N TYR A 494 23.02 -18.36 28.13
CA TYR A 494 23.13 -17.74 29.44
C TYR A 494 21.78 -17.27 29.96
N TYR A 495 21.50 -17.50 31.22
CA TYR A 495 20.27 -17.06 31.90
C TYR A 495 20.70 -16.16 33.07
N LYS A 496 20.32 -14.90 33.03
CA LYS A 496 20.67 -13.89 34.04
C LYS A 496 19.38 -13.32 34.66
N ASP A 497 19.46 -13.10 35.95
CA ASP A 497 18.42 -12.41 36.70
C ASP A 497 19.00 -11.14 37.32
N ASN A 498 18.43 -10.01 36.99
CA ASN A 498 18.78 -8.73 37.55
C ASN A 498 17.60 -8.11 38.32
N LYS A 499 17.78 -6.95 38.90
CA LYS A 499 16.73 -6.26 39.67
C LYS A 499 15.89 -5.26 38.85
N GLU A 500 16.15 -5.15 37.55
CA GLU A 500 15.42 -4.22 36.69
C GLU A 500 13.99 -4.69 36.46
N THR A 501 13.10 -3.74 36.27
CA THR A 501 11.71 -4.02 35.91
C THR A 501 11.65 -4.56 34.49
N ALA A 502 10.89 -5.64 34.28
CA ALA A 502 10.70 -6.20 32.95
C ALA A 502 9.55 -5.50 32.20
N GLY A 503 9.58 -5.56 30.87
CA GLY A 503 8.55 -5.05 29.97
C GLY A 503 8.93 -3.78 29.21
N ALA A 504 8.07 -3.35 28.33
CA ALA A 504 8.25 -2.17 27.50
C ALA A 504 8.42 -0.90 28.35
N MET A 505 9.36 -0.06 27.93
CA MET A 505 9.50 1.30 28.46
C MET A 505 8.64 2.24 27.62
N LEU A 506 7.54 2.72 28.16
CA LEU A 506 6.63 3.64 27.47
C LEU A 506 7.08 5.07 27.71
N THR A 507 7.17 5.85 26.65
CA THR A 507 7.52 7.26 26.74
C THR A 507 6.26 8.12 26.61
N LEU A 508 5.98 8.93 27.61
CA LEU A 508 4.95 9.99 27.49
C LEU A 508 5.46 11.07 26.54
N ALA A 509 4.55 11.70 25.83
CA ALA A 509 4.89 12.80 24.93
C ALA A 509 5.34 14.05 25.74
N TYR A 510 4.78 14.23 26.93
CA TYR A 510 5.03 15.36 27.85
C TYR A 510 4.59 15.01 29.26
N LYS A 511 4.97 15.85 30.23
CA LYS A 511 4.37 15.88 31.56
C LYS A 511 3.05 16.64 31.48
N ASN A 512 1.93 15.96 31.73
CA ASN A 512 0.63 16.59 31.67
C ASN A 512 0.27 17.28 33.00
N GLU A 513 0.09 18.60 32.97
CA GLU A 513 -0.39 19.41 34.08
C GLU A 513 -1.69 20.16 33.70
N ALA A 514 -2.35 19.79 32.59
CA ALA A 514 -3.64 20.37 32.20
C ALA A 514 -4.74 19.98 33.19
N GLU A 515 -5.48 20.94 33.68
CA GLU A 515 -6.64 20.74 34.55
C GLU A 515 -7.89 20.53 33.68
N GLY A 516 -8.53 19.35 33.84
CA GLY A 516 -9.78 19.02 33.13
C GLY A 516 -9.61 18.73 31.63
N THR A 517 -10.72 18.61 30.93
CA THR A 517 -10.83 18.26 29.54
C THR A 517 -11.56 19.36 28.74
N SER A 518 -11.25 20.62 28.91
CA SER A 518 -11.86 21.70 28.13
C SER A 518 -10.88 22.12 27.03
N PRO A 519 -10.82 21.40 25.89
CA PRO A 519 -9.83 21.64 24.87
C PRO A 519 -10.11 22.91 24.07
N GLU A 520 -9.04 23.54 23.61
CA GLU A 520 -9.11 24.41 22.44
C GLU A 520 -9.23 23.50 21.22
N VAL A 521 -10.42 23.48 20.59
CA VAL A 521 -10.71 22.58 19.49
C VAL A 521 -10.38 23.24 18.17
N THR A 522 -9.58 22.56 17.35
CA THR A 522 -9.34 22.93 15.96
C THR A 522 -9.93 21.84 15.06
N ASN A 523 -11.02 22.17 14.40
CA ASN A 523 -11.59 21.32 13.36
C ASN A 523 -10.97 21.71 12.02
N LYS A 524 -10.37 20.76 11.35
CA LYS A 524 -9.97 20.91 9.95
C LYS A 524 -11.21 20.73 9.11
N GLU A 525 -11.73 21.84 8.57
CA GLU A 525 -12.84 21.77 7.63
C GLU A 525 -12.38 21.04 6.35
N GLY A 526 -13.09 19.98 5.96
CA GLY A 526 -12.85 19.27 4.73
C GLY A 526 -13.44 20.03 3.55
N ILE A 527 -12.77 19.97 2.41
CA ILE A 527 -13.38 20.33 1.15
C ILE A 527 -14.46 19.29 0.86
N GLN A 528 -15.70 19.72 0.64
CA GLN A 528 -16.76 18.83 0.19
C GLN A 528 -16.46 18.47 -1.27
N GLN A 529 -15.92 17.28 -1.47
CA GLN A 529 -15.72 16.70 -2.80
C GLN A 529 -16.96 15.91 -3.18
N GLU A 530 -17.49 16.14 -4.38
CA GLU A 530 -18.61 15.36 -4.89
C GLU A 530 -18.21 13.95 -5.37
N GLY A 531 -16.94 13.58 -5.27
CA GLY A 531 -16.43 12.29 -5.72
C GLY A 531 -14.95 12.07 -5.38
N ILE A 532 -14.34 11.10 -6.04
CA ILE A 532 -12.89 10.87 -5.98
C ILE A 532 -12.21 11.82 -6.96
N SER A 533 -11.14 12.46 -6.53
CA SER A 533 -10.41 13.45 -7.33
C SER A 533 -8.96 13.02 -7.57
N VAL A 534 -8.31 13.74 -8.46
CA VAL A 534 -6.87 13.70 -8.69
C VAL A 534 -6.33 15.08 -8.31
N PRO A 535 -5.23 15.19 -7.57
CA PRO A 535 -4.60 16.48 -7.30
C PRO A 535 -4.35 17.26 -8.58
N GLU A 536 -4.48 18.58 -8.54
CA GLU A 536 -4.36 19.41 -9.74
C GLU A 536 -3.05 19.15 -10.50
N MET A 537 -1.93 19.01 -9.77
CA MET A 537 -0.62 18.72 -10.36
C MET A 537 -0.52 17.33 -11.03
N LEU A 538 -1.42 16.40 -10.70
CA LEU A 538 -1.48 15.06 -11.31
C LEU A 538 -2.61 14.96 -12.35
N ARG A 539 -3.42 16.01 -12.54
CA ARG A 539 -4.47 16.00 -13.55
C ARG A 539 -3.89 15.93 -14.95
N GLN A 540 -4.53 15.13 -15.78
CA GLN A 540 -4.31 15.16 -17.22
C GLN A 540 -4.91 16.47 -17.79
N PRO A 541 -4.28 17.09 -18.78
CA PRO A 541 -4.88 18.23 -19.46
C PRO A 541 -6.20 17.82 -20.13
N ASP A 542 -7.12 18.77 -20.28
CA ASP A 542 -8.42 18.52 -20.97
C ASP A 542 -8.24 18.09 -22.44
N SER A 543 -7.06 18.32 -23.04
CA SER A 543 -6.72 17.85 -24.37
C SER A 543 -6.49 16.34 -24.40
N LEU A 544 -7.36 15.60 -25.06
CA LEU A 544 -7.21 14.15 -25.22
C LEU A 544 -5.94 13.81 -25.99
N ALA A 545 -5.13 12.89 -25.46
CA ALA A 545 -3.94 12.41 -26.16
C ALA A 545 -4.32 11.77 -27.51
N TYR A 546 -3.47 11.98 -28.52
CA TYR A 546 -3.62 11.30 -29.80
C TYR A 546 -3.30 9.80 -29.67
N ILE A 547 -4.20 8.93 -30.10
CA ILE A 547 -4.06 7.47 -30.02
C ILE A 547 -4.25 6.77 -31.38
N GLY A 548 -4.21 7.50 -32.46
CA GLY A 548 -4.38 6.97 -33.81
C GLY A 548 -5.51 7.67 -34.60
N GLU A 549 -5.79 7.16 -35.78
CA GLU A 549 -6.90 7.63 -36.60
C GLU A 549 -8.22 7.06 -36.08
N LYS A 550 -9.16 7.92 -35.69
CA LYS A 550 -10.49 7.53 -35.20
C LYS A 550 -11.27 6.84 -36.32
N SER A 551 -11.81 5.69 -36.01
CA SER A 551 -12.73 4.98 -36.92
C SER A 551 -14.15 5.55 -36.79
N THR A 552 -14.81 5.77 -37.92
CA THR A 552 -16.23 6.20 -37.99
C THR A 552 -17.08 5.09 -38.58
N PHE A 553 -18.30 4.97 -38.13
CA PHE A 553 -19.18 3.85 -38.48
C PHE A 553 -20.57 4.36 -38.90
N ASP A 554 -20.87 4.32 -40.18
CA ASP A 554 -22.19 4.73 -40.70
C ASP A 554 -23.28 3.69 -40.41
N LYS A 555 -22.91 2.43 -40.14
CA LYS A 555 -23.83 1.29 -39.98
C LYS A 555 -23.82 0.66 -38.60
N ALA A 556 -23.04 1.20 -37.68
CA ALA A 556 -22.90 0.62 -36.34
C ALA A 556 -24.22 0.71 -35.56
N LYS A 557 -24.46 -0.32 -34.75
CA LYS A 557 -25.62 -0.40 -33.87
C LYS A 557 -25.13 -0.68 -32.46
N VAL A 558 -25.57 0.12 -31.51
CA VAL A 558 -25.25 -0.06 -30.08
C VAL A 558 -26.46 -0.62 -29.35
N THR A 559 -26.21 -1.67 -28.57
CA THR A 559 -27.19 -2.30 -27.69
C THR A 559 -26.65 -2.31 -26.26
N VAL A 560 -27.46 -1.92 -25.29
CA VAL A 560 -27.11 -1.98 -23.85
C VAL A 560 -28.00 -3.02 -23.20
N THR A 561 -27.36 -3.98 -22.50
CA THR A 561 -28.05 -5.11 -21.84
C THR A 561 -27.51 -5.34 -20.46
N HIS A 562 -28.29 -5.99 -19.59
CA HIS A 562 -27.80 -6.49 -18.32
C HIS A 562 -27.52 -7.99 -18.46
N GLY A 563 -26.49 -8.46 -17.77
CA GLY A 563 -26.13 -9.86 -17.78
C GLY A 563 -25.50 -10.32 -16.47
N LYS A 564 -25.35 -11.64 -16.35
CA LYS A 564 -24.74 -12.29 -15.20
C LYS A 564 -23.74 -13.36 -15.66
N GLY A 565 -22.62 -13.45 -14.97
CA GLY A 565 -21.57 -14.46 -15.20
C GLY A 565 -20.33 -13.90 -15.90
N THR A 566 -19.19 -14.43 -15.51
CA THR A 566 -17.85 -13.99 -15.97
C THR A 566 -17.35 -14.71 -17.20
N THR A 567 -18.13 -15.67 -17.75
CA THR A 567 -17.73 -16.52 -18.88
C THR A 567 -18.33 -16.06 -20.21
N ASN A 568 -17.88 -16.64 -21.32
CA ASN A 568 -18.44 -16.45 -22.66
C ASN A 568 -19.93 -16.92 -22.78
N LYS A 569 -20.43 -17.64 -21.78
CA LYS A 569 -21.82 -18.13 -21.68
C LYS A 569 -22.64 -17.32 -20.69
N ALA A 570 -22.32 -16.04 -20.52
CA ALA A 570 -23.10 -15.15 -19.66
C ALA A 570 -24.61 -15.21 -20.05
N GLU A 571 -25.45 -15.27 -19.03
CA GLU A 571 -26.89 -15.16 -19.19
C GLU A 571 -27.26 -13.67 -19.33
N TYR A 572 -28.07 -13.34 -20.29
CA TYR A 572 -28.56 -11.98 -20.52
C TYR A 572 -30.04 -11.89 -20.16
N ASP A 573 -30.41 -10.80 -19.52
CA ASP A 573 -31.84 -10.46 -19.40
C ASP A 573 -32.34 -9.99 -20.75
N ASP A 574 -33.39 -10.66 -21.29
CA ASP A 574 -34.01 -10.35 -22.58
C ASP A 574 -34.70 -8.98 -22.64
N LYS A 575 -34.74 -8.24 -21.53
CA LYS A 575 -35.30 -6.88 -21.46
C LYS A 575 -34.31 -5.85 -22.03
N THR A 576 -34.00 -5.99 -23.29
CA THR A 576 -33.17 -5.03 -24.03
C THR A 576 -33.82 -3.64 -24.05
N GLY A 577 -33.05 -2.62 -23.68
CA GLY A 577 -33.46 -1.22 -23.74
C GLY A 577 -33.82 -0.55 -22.42
N ASP A 578 -33.96 -1.28 -21.32
CA ASP A 578 -34.28 -0.71 -20.01
C ASP A 578 -33.06 -0.27 -19.16
N TYR A 579 -31.83 -0.56 -19.61
CA TYR A 579 -30.61 -0.37 -18.81
C TYR A 579 -29.84 0.92 -19.12
N ALA A 580 -30.33 1.77 -19.99
CA ALA A 580 -29.74 3.07 -20.28
C ALA A 580 -30.79 4.19 -20.28
N SER A 581 -30.37 5.40 -19.91
CA SER A 581 -31.26 6.58 -19.92
C SER A 581 -31.59 7.13 -21.30
N GLY A 582 -31.07 6.53 -22.37
CA GLY A 582 -31.25 7.01 -23.75
C GLY A 582 -30.91 5.97 -24.82
N ASN A 583 -30.90 6.41 -26.09
CA ASN A 583 -30.48 5.56 -27.20
C ASN A 583 -28.97 5.24 -27.13
N GLY A 584 -28.63 3.96 -27.11
CA GLY A 584 -27.25 3.50 -27.03
C GLY A 584 -26.33 4.03 -28.15
N ASN A 585 -26.85 4.36 -29.31
CA ASN A 585 -26.07 4.93 -30.42
C ASN A 585 -25.42 6.30 -30.07
N LYS A 586 -25.93 7.00 -29.07
CA LYS A 586 -25.29 8.21 -28.54
C LYS A 586 -23.91 7.95 -27.92
N LEU A 587 -23.57 6.72 -27.61
CA LEU A 587 -22.24 6.34 -27.11
C LEU A 587 -21.14 6.33 -28.18
N ILE A 588 -21.52 6.48 -29.48
CA ILE A 588 -20.57 6.45 -30.62
C ILE A 588 -20.86 7.55 -31.65
N ASP A 589 -21.62 8.58 -31.31
CA ASP A 589 -22.06 9.64 -32.24
C ASP A 589 -21.06 10.80 -32.35
N GLY A 590 -20.00 10.78 -31.58
CA GLY A 590 -18.96 11.81 -31.54
C GLY A 590 -19.27 13.00 -30.63
N ASN A 591 -20.41 12.98 -29.93
CA ASN A 591 -20.81 14.03 -29.00
C ASN A 591 -20.35 13.73 -27.57
N ARG A 592 -19.23 14.27 -27.18
CA ARG A 592 -18.60 14.05 -25.84
C ARG A 592 -19.27 14.83 -24.71
N GLU A 593 -20.21 15.74 -25.03
CA GLU A 593 -20.90 16.59 -24.05
C GLU A 593 -22.20 15.97 -23.54
N GLU A 594 -22.72 14.94 -24.21
CA GLU A 594 -23.90 14.18 -23.79
C GLU A 594 -23.47 12.85 -23.13
N SER A 595 -24.06 12.53 -21.98
CA SER A 595 -23.76 11.28 -21.26
C SER A 595 -24.99 10.38 -21.18
N ILE A 596 -24.76 9.08 -21.23
CA ILE A 596 -25.76 8.06 -20.94
C ILE A 596 -25.52 7.49 -19.55
N ALA A 597 -26.54 7.58 -18.69
CA ALA A 597 -26.53 6.92 -17.39
C ALA A 597 -27.12 5.52 -17.51
N PHE A 598 -26.38 4.51 -17.05
CA PHE A 598 -26.89 3.15 -16.94
C PHE A 598 -27.70 2.99 -15.65
N LYS A 599 -28.78 2.19 -15.70
CA LYS A 599 -29.57 1.88 -14.50
C LYS A 599 -28.73 1.07 -13.52
N ASP A 600 -28.89 1.35 -12.23
CA ASP A 600 -28.32 0.52 -11.20
C ASP A 600 -28.85 -0.91 -11.26
N TYR A 601 -27.96 -1.85 -11.11
CA TYR A 601 -28.28 -3.23 -10.81
C TYR A 601 -27.83 -3.54 -9.38
N THR A 602 -28.50 -4.43 -8.72
CA THR A 602 -28.37 -4.72 -7.28
C THR A 602 -27.15 -5.58 -6.95
N GLY A 603 -26.12 -5.54 -7.81
CA GLY A 603 -24.75 -5.94 -7.55
C GLY A 603 -24.50 -7.25 -6.83
N GLU A 604 -24.90 -8.39 -7.41
CA GLU A 604 -24.20 -9.64 -7.11
C GLU A 604 -22.85 -9.61 -7.84
N GLU A 605 -21.85 -10.26 -7.31
CA GLU A 605 -20.43 -10.18 -7.73
C GLU A 605 -20.17 -10.44 -9.23
N ASP A 606 -21.07 -11.12 -9.92
CA ASP A 606 -20.94 -11.50 -11.32
C ASP A 606 -21.92 -10.80 -12.27
N GLU A 607 -22.65 -9.80 -11.80
CA GLU A 607 -23.54 -8.99 -12.64
C GLU A 607 -22.79 -7.88 -13.38
N PHE A 608 -23.22 -7.56 -14.59
CA PHE A 608 -22.61 -6.53 -15.42
C PHE A 608 -23.61 -5.80 -16.31
N ILE A 609 -23.28 -4.58 -16.71
CA ILE A 609 -23.88 -3.90 -17.85
C ILE A 609 -23.01 -4.16 -19.08
N ALA A 610 -23.61 -4.63 -20.16
CA ALA A 610 -22.95 -4.87 -21.44
C ALA A 610 -23.32 -3.82 -22.46
N VAL A 611 -22.32 -3.13 -23.01
CA VAL A 611 -22.45 -2.27 -24.19
C VAL A 611 -21.88 -3.03 -25.38
N THR A 612 -22.75 -3.40 -26.31
CA THR A 612 -22.37 -4.13 -27.54
C THR A 612 -22.44 -3.17 -28.73
N VAL A 613 -21.33 -3.03 -29.46
CA VAL A 613 -21.22 -2.25 -30.69
C VAL A 613 -21.01 -3.22 -31.86
N GLU A 614 -22.02 -3.34 -32.71
CA GLU A 614 -21.96 -4.07 -33.98
C GLU A 614 -21.60 -3.10 -35.10
N PHE A 615 -20.48 -3.33 -35.79
CA PHE A 615 -19.96 -2.37 -36.77
C PHE A 615 -20.64 -2.42 -38.12
N GLY A 616 -21.37 -3.51 -38.40
CA GLY A 616 -22.04 -3.71 -39.71
C GLY A 616 -21.11 -4.15 -40.84
N GLU A 617 -19.81 -4.12 -40.62
CA GLU A 617 -18.74 -4.59 -41.49
C GLU A 617 -17.50 -4.99 -40.72
N LEU A 618 -16.56 -5.72 -41.35
CA LEU A 618 -15.29 -6.05 -40.73
C LEU A 618 -14.42 -4.80 -40.55
N THR A 619 -14.08 -4.49 -39.33
CA THR A 619 -13.33 -3.28 -38.96
C THR A 619 -12.03 -3.63 -38.24
N ASN A 620 -10.90 -3.12 -38.71
CA ASN A 620 -9.60 -3.31 -38.08
C ASN A 620 -9.45 -2.33 -36.90
N LEU A 621 -9.36 -2.88 -35.69
CA LEU A 621 -9.30 -2.13 -34.45
C LEU A 621 -8.26 -2.74 -33.53
N GLY A 622 -7.71 -1.92 -32.64
CA GLY A 622 -6.76 -2.36 -31.60
C GLY A 622 -6.77 -1.47 -30.37
N VAL A 623 -7.47 -0.34 -30.43
CA VAL A 623 -7.63 0.58 -29.29
C VAL A 623 -9.06 1.08 -29.25
N LEU A 624 -9.64 1.16 -28.08
CA LEU A 624 -10.86 1.91 -27.81
C LEU A 624 -10.63 2.90 -26.67
N ARG A 625 -11.30 4.03 -26.74
CA ARG A 625 -11.36 5.03 -25.67
C ARG A 625 -12.77 5.09 -25.13
N VAL A 626 -12.90 4.97 -23.81
CA VAL A 626 -14.18 5.17 -23.11
C VAL A 626 -14.09 6.48 -22.35
N LEU A 627 -15.00 7.39 -22.61
CA LEU A 627 -15.09 8.66 -21.91
C LEU A 627 -16.23 8.60 -20.90
N GLU A 628 -15.95 8.97 -19.66
CA GLU A 628 -16.98 9.15 -18.64
C GLU A 628 -17.52 10.58 -18.63
N ASP A 629 -18.62 10.76 -17.93
CA ASP A 629 -19.15 12.08 -17.65
C ASP A 629 -18.23 12.83 -16.71
N LYS A 630 -17.65 13.93 -17.15
CA LYS A 630 -16.77 14.79 -16.34
C LYS A 630 -17.42 15.31 -15.04
N ASN A 631 -18.76 15.36 -15.01
CA ASN A 631 -19.53 15.79 -13.84
C ASN A 631 -19.86 14.63 -12.89
N ASN A 632 -19.56 13.38 -13.28
CA ASN A 632 -19.79 12.20 -12.48
C ASN A 632 -18.68 11.15 -12.69
N PRO A 633 -17.45 11.42 -12.27
CA PRO A 633 -16.29 10.56 -12.48
C PRO A 633 -16.38 9.33 -11.58
N ILE A 634 -16.82 8.19 -12.10
CA ILE A 634 -17.02 6.96 -11.32
C ILE A 634 -16.38 5.70 -11.92
N PHE A 635 -15.54 5.83 -12.93
CA PHE A 635 -14.85 4.68 -13.55
C PHE A 635 -14.11 3.80 -12.55
N HIS A 636 -13.50 4.38 -11.53
CA HIS A 636 -12.80 3.64 -10.47
C HIS A 636 -13.66 2.63 -9.72
N ARG A 637 -15.00 2.67 -9.89
CA ARG A 637 -15.96 1.74 -9.24
C ARG A 637 -16.34 0.56 -10.11
N TYR A 638 -15.82 0.51 -11.32
CA TYR A 638 -16.14 -0.52 -12.30
C TYR A 638 -14.88 -1.11 -12.91
N ASN A 639 -14.92 -2.40 -13.18
CA ASN A 639 -13.95 -3.07 -14.03
C ASN A 639 -14.57 -3.33 -15.39
N ILE A 640 -13.79 -3.23 -16.46
CA ILE A 640 -14.25 -3.52 -17.81
C ILE A 640 -13.64 -4.81 -18.31
N SER A 641 -14.48 -5.74 -18.77
CA SER A 641 -14.05 -6.84 -19.61
C SER A 641 -14.39 -6.55 -21.06
N LEU A 642 -13.48 -6.87 -21.96
CA LEU A 642 -13.69 -6.68 -23.40
C LEU A 642 -13.87 -8.03 -24.09
N TYR A 643 -14.91 -8.13 -24.86
CA TYR A 643 -15.25 -9.28 -25.69
C TYR A 643 -15.39 -8.88 -27.14
N ALA A 644 -15.13 -9.79 -28.05
CA ALA A 644 -15.22 -9.56 -29.48
C ALA A 644 -15.90 -10.68 -30.25
N ARG A 645 -16.54 -10.32 -31.35
CA ARG A 645 -17.02 -11.24 -32.36
C ARG A 645 -16.23 -11.06 -33.65
N LYS A 646 -15.73 -12.17 -34.18
CA LYS A 646 -14.86 -12.24 -35.36
C LYS A 646 -15.41 -13.22 -36.39
N MET A 647 -14.87 -13.21 -37.60
CA MET A 647 -15.03 -14.33 -38.51
C MET A 647 -14.42 -15.61 -37.95
N LYS A 648 -14.94 -16.77 -38.37
CA LYS A 648 -14.25 -18.06 -38.10
C LYS A 648 -12.93 -18.15 -38.87
N SER A 649 -12.18 -19.18 -38.60
CA SER A 649 -10.87 -19.43 -39.23
C SER A 649 -10.93 -19.63 -40.75
N ASP A 650 -12.13 -19.90 -41.31
CA ASP A 650 -12.36 -20.00 -42.77
C ASP A 650 -12.40 -18.62 -43.45
N GLY A 651 -12.41 -17.54 -42.68
CA GLY A 651 -12.46 -16.15 -43.17
C GLY A 651 -13.76 -15.75 -43.87
N VAL A 652 -14.78 -16.63 -43.91
CA VAL A 652 -16.03 -16.46 -44.64
C VAL A 652 -17.23 -16.53 -43.69
N THR A 653 -17.21 -17.39 -42.71
CA THR A 653 -18.31 -17.63 -41.78
C THR A 653 -18.19 -16.79 -40.53
N GLU A 654 -19.25 -16.06 -40.14
CA GLU A 654 -19.28 -15.33 -38.86
C GLU A 654 -19.27 -16.31 -37.66
N ASN A 655 -18.52 -15.96 -36.63
CA ASN A 655 -18.62 -16.64 -35.34
C ASN A 655 -19.80 -16.00 -34.57
N PRO A 656 -20.86 -16.75 -34.23
CA PRO A 656 -21.99 -16.18 -33.50
C PRO A 656 -21.65 -15.83 -32.04
N ASN A 657 -20.56 -16.35 -31.50
CA ASN A 657 -20.19 -16.20 -30.09
C ASN A 657 -19.18 -15.06 -29.88
N PHE A 658 -19.36 -14.32 -28.80
CA PHE A 658 -18.35 -13.40 -28.29
C PHE A 658 -17.24 -14.17 -27.58
N VAL A 659 -16.01 -13.83 -27.90
CA VAL A 659 -14.79 -14.37 -27.27
C VAL A 659 -14.15 -13.25 -26.46
N ARG A 660 -13.78 -13.55 -25.21
CA ARG A 660 -13.12 -12.60 -24.34
C ARG A 660 -11.76 -12.21 -24.90
N LEU A 661 -11.48 -10.92 -24.97
CA LEU A 661 -10.16 -10.35 -25.30
C LEU A 661 -9.41 -9.95 -24.03
N LEU A 662 -10.10 -9.27 -23.11
CA LEU A 662 -9.54 -8.81 -21.83
C LEU A 662 -10.52 -9.14 -20.72
N SER A 663 -10.05 -9.61 -19.58
CA SER A 663 -10.84 -9.82 -18.36
C SER A 663 -11.03 -8.51 -17.58
N ALA A 664 -11.98 -8.50 -16.65
CA ALA A 664 -12.20 -7.37 -15.76
C ALA A 664 -11.00 -7.09 -14.84
N THR A 665 -10.15 -8.08 -14.63
CA THR A 665 -8.95 -7.99 -13.79
C THR A 665 -7.71 -7.56 -14.57
N ASP A 666 -7.75 -7.65 -15.89
CA ASP A 666 -6.65 -7.24 -16.75
C ASP A 666 -6.64 -5.72 -16.99
N TYR A 667 -7.74 -5.04 -16.61
CA TYR A 667 -7.87 -3.63 -16.90
C TYR A 667 -8.63 -2.88 -15.80
N GLU A 668 -7.93 -1.97 -15.15
CA GLU A 668 -8.50 -1.09 -14.15
C GLU A 668 -8.65 0.33 -14.70
N ILE A 669 -9.86 0.90 -14.59
CA ILE A 669 -10.10 2.28 -14.98
C ILE A 669 -9.68 3.20 -13.84
N THR A 670 -8.74 4.11 -14.11
CA THR A 670 -8.24 5.06 -13.13
C THR A 670 -8.72 6.48 -13.43
N PRO A 671 -9.05 7.28 -12.41
CA PRO A 671 -9.44 8.68 -12.64
C PRO A 671 -8.26 9.59 -13.03
N THR A 672 -7.04 9.10 -13.03
CA THR A 672 -5.85 9.83 -13.48
C THR A 672 -5.82 10.08 -14.98
N SER A 673 -6.63 9.38 -15.76
CA SER A 673 -6.67 9.46 -17.22
C SER A 673 -7.55 10.59 -17.78
N GLY A 674 -7.92 11.59 -16.99
CA GLY A 674 -8.62 12.79 -17.48
C GLY A 674 -10.05 12.53 -18.00
N ASN A 675 -10.84 11.78 -17.23
CA ASN A 675 -12.22 11.38 -17.56
C ASN A 675 -12.35 10.45 -18.77
N TYR A 676 -11.27 9.78 -19.15
CA TYR A 676 -11.30 8.72 -20.16
C TYR A 676 -10.33 7.60 -19.83
N VAL A 677 -10.51 6.47 -20.48
CA VAL A 677 -9.57 5.36 -20.45
C VAL A 677 -9.32 4.84 -21.86
N ASP A 678 -8.05 4.58 -22.18
CA ASP A 678 -7.63 3.97 -23.43
C ASP A 678 -7.39 2.47 -23.20
N ILE A 679 -8.12 1.62 -23.91
CA ILE A 679 -8.05 0.17 -23.79
C ILE A 679 -7.38 -0.40 -25.05
N ASN A 680 -6.17 -0.90 -24.91
CA ASN A 680 -5.45 -1.60 -25.96
C ASN A 680 -5.84 -3.08 -26.01
N PHE A 681 -5.97 -3.64 -27.20
CA PHE A 681 -6.31 -5.05 -27.39
C PHE A 681 -5.72 -5.60 -28.68
N THR A 682 -5.80 -6.91 -28.89
CA THR A 682 -5.23 -7.55 -30.09
C THR A 682 -5.77 -6.94 -31.36
N ALA A 683 -4.89 -6.34 -32.15
CA ALA A 683 -5.20 -5.72 -33.42
C ALA A 683 -5.62 -6.75 -34.48
N THR A 684 -6.88 -6.66 -34.95
CA THR A 684 -7.41 -7.50 -36.02
C THR A 684 -8.77 -6.99 -36.51
N ASN A 685 -9.39 -7.66 -37.48
CA ASN A 685 -10.72 -7.34 -37.96
C ASN A 685 -11.79 -7.92 -37.04
N TYR A 686 -12.69 -7.07 -36.58
CA TYR A 686 -13.82 -7.38 -35.72
C TYR A 686 -15.15 -7.10 -36.38
N LEU A 687 -16.18 -7.91 -36.08
CA LEU A 687 -17.59 -7.68 -36.45
C LEU A 687 -18.32 -6.86 -35.38
N ALA A 688 -17.98 -7.14 -34.13
CA ALA A 688 -18.55 -6.45 -32.99
C ALA A 688 -17.58 -6.47 -31.80
N LEU A 689 -17.69 -5.48 -30.96
CA LEU A 689 -17.06 -5.45 -29.61
C LEU A 689 -18.15 -5.31 -28.55
N GLN A 690 -17.91 -5.93 -27.38
CA GLN A 690 -18.79 -5.85 -26.24
C GLN A 690 -17.96 -5.50 -25.00
N LEU A 691 -18.29 -4.37 -24.38
CA LEU A 691 -17.72 -3.95 -23.10
C LEU A 691 -18.67 -4.40 -21.98
N ARG A 692 -18.17 -5.11 -21.00
CA ARG A 692 -18.93 -5.48 -19.80
C ARG A 692 -18.37 -4.72 -18.62
N PHE A 693 -19.21 -3.92 -18.00
CA PHE A 693 -18.88 -3.12 -16.82
C PHE A 693 -19.34 -3.87 -15.58
N PHE A 694 -18.39 -4.34 -14.79
CA PHE A 694 -18.63 -4.99 -13.51
C PHE A 694 -18.40 -3.99 -12.39
N ARG A 695 -19.32 -3.94 -11.44
CA ARG A 695 -19.14 -3.14 -10.24
C ARG A 695 -18.09 -3.76 -9.32
N LYS A 696 -17.15 -2.98 -8.84
CA LYS A 696 -16.19 -3.43 -7.81
C LYS A 696 -16.91 -3.70 -6.49
N SER A 697 -16.62 -4.83 -5.86
CA SER A 697 -17.16 -5.20 -4.56
C SER A 697 -16.65 -4.27 -3.46
N GLY A 698 -17.44 -4.02 -2.43
CA GLY A 698 -17.04 -3.27 -1.23
C GLY A 698 -17.25 -1.76 -1.28
N LEU A 699 -17.54 -1.19 -2.45
CA LEU A 699 -17.82 0.24 -2.56
C LEU A 699 -19.33 0.50 -2.35
N GLY A 700 -19.72 0.99 -1.19
CA GLY A 700 -21.11 1.24 -0.76
C GLY A 700 -21.83 2.39 -1.46
N TYR A 701 -21.65 2.60 -2.78
CA TYR A 701 -22.12 3.79 -3.47
C TYR A 701 -23.34 3.55 -4.35
N ALA A 702 -24.25 4.52 -4.31
CA ALA A 702 -25.47 4.55 -5.09
C ALA A 702 -25.36 5.25 -6.46
N ASN A 703 -24.19 5.68 -6.91
CA ASN A 703 -24.07 6.44 -8.14
C ASN A 703 -24.08 5.54 -9.38
N LYS A 704 -24.79 5.97 -10.39
CA LYS A 704 -24.93 5.26 -11.67
C LYS A 704 -23.69 5.45 -12.51
N LEU A 705 -23.27 4.40 -13.22
CA LEU A 705 -22.25 4.54 -14.26
C LEU A 705 -22.78 5.45 -15.38
N THR A 706 -22.00 6.47 -15.72
CA THR A 706 -22.28 7.38 -16.82
C THR A 706 -21.14 7.37 -17.82
N VAL A 707 -21.46 7.15 -19.09
CA VAL A 707 -20.49 7.14 -20.20
C VAL A 707 -20.90 8.20 -21.21
N SER A 708 -19.94 9.06 -21.59
CA SER A 708 -20.19 10.10 -22.58
C SER A 708 -19.98 9.59 -24.00
N GLU A 709 -18.88 8.88 -24.26
CA GLU A 709 -18.54 8.44 -25.61
C GLU A 709 -17.69 7.18 -25.58
N ILE A 710 -17.79 6.33 -26.59
CA ILE A 710 -16.87 5.22 -26.86
C ILE A 710 -16.29 5.41 -28.26
N GLU A 711 -15.01 5.64 -28.33
CA GLU A 711 -14.29 5.88 -29.57
C GLU A 711 -13.39 4.68 -29.92
N PHE A 712 -13.23 4.39 -31.19
CA PHE A 712 -12.47 3.26 -31.71
C PHE A 712 -11.36 3.73 -32.63
N TYR A 713 -10.16 3.12 -32.50
CA TYR A 713 -8.97 3.55 -33.21
C TYR A 713 -8.19 2.38 -33.79
N GLN A 714 -7.41 2.67 -34.83
CA GLN A 714 -6.42 1.75 -35.34
C GLN A 714 -5.28 1.61 -34.31
N PRO A 715 -4.69 0.43 -34.18
CA PRO A 715 -3.63 0.19 -33.20
C PRO A 715 -2.32 0.88 -33.56
N SER A 716 -1.54 1.19 -32.55
CA SER A 716 -0.09 1.47 -32.75
C SER A 716 0.62 0.22 -33.22
N LEU A 717 1.53 0.36 -34.20
CA LEU A 717 2.37 -0.73 -34.67
C LEU A 717 3.43 -1.18 -33.65
N THR A 718 3.70 -0.35 -32.64
CA THR A 718 4.66 -0.66 -31.56
C THR A 718 4.02 -1.34 -30.35
N TYR A 719 2.70 -1.32 -30.23
CA TYR A 719 2.00 -1.89 -29.07
C TYR A 719 2.36 -3.37 -28.84
N ASN A 720 2.87 -3.67 -27.62
CA ASN A 720 3.35 -5.01 -27.21
C ASN A 720 4.39 -5.62 -28.20
N LYS A 721 5.22 -4.81 -28.81
CA LYS A 721 6.30 -5.27 -29.68
C LYS A 721 7.59 -5.52 -28.91
N SER A 722 8.42 -6.37 -29.47
CA SER A 722 9.70 -6.72 -28.85
C SER A 722 10.71 -5.56 -28.93
N ILE A 723 11.28 -5.24 -27.79
CA ILE A 723 12.50 -4.44 -27.72
C ILE A 723 13.69 -5.36 -27.98
N VAL A 724 14.36 -5.20 -29.09
CA VAL A 724 15.47 -6.08 -29.51
C VAL A 724 16.84 -5.57 -29.09
N TYR A 725 16.91 -4.32 -28.64
CA TYR A 725 18.09 -3.71 -28.05
C TYR A 725 17.72 -2.48 -27.23
N SER A 726 18.37 -2.31 -26.08
CA SER A 726 18.38 -1.06 -25.32
C SER A 726 19.73 -0.85 -24.64
N THR A 727 20.08 0.39 -24.36
CA THR A 727 21.10 0.73 -23.35
C THR A 727 20.60 0.40 -21.94
N GLU A 728 21.47 0.46 -20.93
CA GLU A 728 21.06 0.23 -19.54
C GLU A 728 19.95 1.19 -19.11
N HIS A 729 18.96 0.65 -18.46
CA HIS A 729 17.80 1.37 -17.94
C HIS A 729 17.52 1.05 -16.47
N ASN A 730 16.63 1.81 -15.88
CA ASN A 730 16.11 1.56 -14.54
C ASN A 730 15.26 0.27 -14.55
N ASP A 731 15.38 -0.55 -13.51
CA ASP A 731 14.67 -1.82 -13.44
C ASP A 731 13.16 -1.63 -13.18
N VAL A 732 12.78 -0.55 -12.49
CA VAL A 732 11.38 -0.18 -12.24
C VAL A 732 10.77 0.53 -13.46
N TYR A 733 11.52 1.46 -14.07
CA TYR A 733 11.12 2.21 -15.24
C TYR A 733 11.79 1.62 -16.49
N ASN A 734 11.45 0.36 -16.73
CA ASN A 734 12.10 -0.46 -17.75
C ASN A 734 11.69 -0.09 -19.18
N VAL A 735 12.38 -0.64 -20.16
CA VAL A 735 12.23 -0.27 -21.57
C VAL A 735 10.93 -0.78 -22.19
N GLU A 736 10.30 -1.82 -21.64
CA GLU A 736 9.03 -2.37 -22.10
C GLU A 736 7.88 -1.37 -21.96
N ARG A 737 8.01 -0.42 -21.04
CA ARG A 737 7.02 0.67 -20.84
C ARG A 737 6.90 1.61 -22.04
N LEU A 738 7.83 1.60 -22.98
CA LEU A 738 7.71 2.35 -24.23
C LEU A 738 6.64 1.82 -25.19
N VAL A 739 6.16 0.59 -24.98
CA VAL A 739 5.31 -0.13 -25.93
C VAL A 739 4.13 -0.85 -25.26
N ASP A 740 3.89 -0.61 -23.94
CA ASP A 740 2.85 -1.29 -23.15
C ASP A 740 1.45 -0.68 -23.35
N GLY A 741 1.35 0.49 -23.95
CA GLY A 741 0.12 1.22 -24.18
C GLY A 741 -0.35 2.04 -23.00
N ASN A 742 0.43 2.10 -21.92
CA ASN A 742 0.12 2.84 -20.72
C ASN A 742 0.85 4.20 -20.71
N LYS A 743 0.09 5.29 -20.66
CA LYS A 743 0.60 6.67 -20.62
C LYS A 743 0.36 7.34 -19.27
N ASP A 744 -0.17 6.59 -18.31
CA ASP A 744 -0.59 7.14 -17.04
C ASP A 744 0.56 7.19 -16.03
N GLY A 745 0.63 8.28 -15.29
CA GLY A 745 1.35 8.50 -14.06
C GLY A 745 2.83 8.13 -14.10
N THR A 746 3.15 6.91 -13.75
CA THR A 746 4.51 6.39 -13.56
C THR A 746 4.89 5.31 -14.56
N SER A 747 4.04 5.00 -15.57
CA SER A 747 4.45 4.12 -16.66
C SER A 747 5.30 4.90 -17.65
N TYR A 748 6.61 4.83 -17.46
CA TYR A 748 7.59 5.43 -18.37
C TYR A 748 8.91 4.66 -18.33
N TYR A 749 9.63 4.74 -19.39
CA TYR A 749 11.02 4.27 -19.51
C TYR A 749 11.98 5.34 -18.99
N GLU A 750 12.99 4.93 -18.23
CA GLU A 750 14.13 5.78 -17.87
C GLU A 750 15.47 5.07 -18.06
N SER A 751 16.36 5.68 -18.83
CA SER A 751 17.74 5.16 -19.00
C SER A 751 18.63 5.54 -17.81
N LYS A 752 19.66 4.71 -17.53
CA LYS A 752 20.67 5.04 -16.49
C LYS A 752 21.67 6.11 -16.93
N SER A 753 21.79 6.36 -18.23
CA SER A 753 22.72 7.35 -18.77
C SER A 753 22.28 7.86 -20.13
N LEU A 754 22.85 8.99 -20.55
CA LEU A 754 22.72 9.58 -21.88
C LEU A 754 24.04 9.50 -22.63
N PRO A 755 24.06 9.34 -23.97
CA PRO A 755 22.89 9.06 -24.80
C PRO A 755 22.31 7.67 -24.57
N ALA A 756 21.00 7.54 -24.74
CA ALA A 756 20.29 6.27 -24.64
C ALA A 756 19.81 5.80 -26.02
N GLU A 757 19.87 4.49 -26.25
CA GLU A 757 19.42 3.87 -27.49
C GLU A 757 18.40 2.76 -27.22
N VAL A 758 17.33 2.73 -28.01
CA VAL A 758 16.32 1.66 -27.98
C VAL A 758 16.01 1.24 -29.42
N VAL A 759 15.86 -0.08 -29.65
CA VAL A 759 15.45 -0.62 -30.96
C VAL A 759 14.21 -1.48 -30.79
N ILE A 760 13.13 -1.11 -31.49
CA ILE A 760 11.84 -1.80 -31.51
C ILE A 760 11.72 -2.60 -32.80
N ASP A 761 11.36 -3.91 -32.74
CA ASP A 761 11.01 -4.74 -33.91
C ASP A 761 9.48 -4.76 -34.10
N LEU A 762 8.99 -4.14 -35.16
CA LEU A 762 7.57 -4.15 -35.53
C LEU A 762 7.09 -5.54 -36.00
N ALA A 763 8.00 -6.52 -36.11
CA ALA A 763 7.82 -7.87 -36.62
C ALA A 763 7.59 -8.01 -38.14
N ASN A 764 7.07 -6.98 -38.79
CA ASN A 764 6.87 -6.92 -40.24
C ASN A 764 7.25 -5.55 -40.78
N VAL A 765 7.42 -5.46 -42.10
CA VAL A 765 7.67 -4.19 -42.77
C VAL A 765 6.33 -3.47 -42.99
N TYR A 766 6.21 -2.26 -42.47
CA TYR A 766 5.05 -1.40 -42.60
C TYR A 766 5.40 -0.10 -43.31
N THR A 767 4.44 0.49 -44.05
CA THR A 767 4.54 1.86 -44.52
C THR A 767 4.07 2.80 -43.45
N LEU A 768 4.97 3.69 -43.00
CA LEU A 768 4.72 4.56 -41.85
C LEU A 768 3.91 5.81 -42.22
N ASN A 769 2.96 6.18 -41.34
CA ASN A 769 2.18 7.40 -41.43
C ASN A 769 2.70 8.50 -40.48
N CYS A 770 2.85 8.17 -39.20
CA CYS A 770 3.40 9.09 -38.23
C CYS A 770 3.99 8.35 -37.03
N ILE A 771 4.79 9.07 -36.24
CA ILE A 771 5.32 8.66 -34.94
C ILE A 771 4.80 9.64 -33.91
N VAL A 772 4.44 9.15 -32.74
CA VAL A 772 4.00 9.96 -31.63
C VAL A 772 4.75 9.53 -30.36
N MET A 773 5.39 10.49 -29.73
CA MET A 773 6.17 10.31 -28.49
C MET A 773 5.42 10.95 -27.34
N PHE A 774 5.38 10.28 -26.19
CA PHE A 774 4.72 10.77 -24.98
C PHE A 774 5.66 10.75 -23.78
N LEU A 775 5.48 11.71 -22.90
CA LEU A 775 5.74 11.60 -21.47
C LEU A 775 4.42 11.44 -20.72
N PRO A 776 4.42 11.01 -19.45
CA PRO A 776 3.17 10.97 -18.66
C PRO A 776 2.47 12.33 -18.71
N GLY A 777 1.17 12.31 -19.01
CA GLY A 777 0.41 13.52 -19.38
C GLY A 777 0.01 14.43 -18.22
N ASN A 778 0.39 14.09 -16.98
CA ASN A 778 -0.01 14.87 -15.81
C ASN A 778 0.90 16.08 -15.56
N MET A 779 0.41 17.08 -14.81
CA MET A 779 1.09 18.35 -14.57
C MET A 779 2.34 18.23 -13.67
N ALA A 780 2.52 17.12 -12.97
CA ALA A 780 3.74 16.86 -12.19
C ALA A 780 4.99 16.67 -13.08
N TRP A 781 4.79 16.35 -14.35
CA TRP A 781 5.85 16.26 -15.35
C TRP A 781 6.11 17.64 -15.94
N THR A 782 6.90 18.45 -15.26
CA THR A 782 7.25 19.81 -15.71
C THR A 782 7.77 19.85 -17.15
N THR A 783 7.56 20.96 -17.83
CA THR A 783 8.02 21.15 -19.21
C THR A 783 9.51 20.83 -19.33
N ARG A 784 9.87 19.96 -20.28
CA ARG A 784 11.26 19.57 -20.56
C ARG A 784 11.52 19.42 -22.04
N VAL A 785 12.79 19.43 -22.40
CA VAL A 785 13.27 19.24 -23.76
C VAL A 785 14.14 18.00 -23.79
N GLU A 786 13.83 17.09 -24.70
CA GLU A 786 14.68 15.96 -25.00
C GLU A 786 15.19 16.04 -26.45
N ASN A 787 16.48 15.90 -26.65
CA ASN A 787 17.07 15.84 -28.00
C ASN A 787 16.99 14.39 -28.50
N ILE A 788 16.13 14.14 -29.49
CA ILE A 788 15.82 12.80 -29.97
C ILE A 788 16.11 12.66 -31.45
N GLU A 789 16.80 11.60 -31.84
CA GLU A 789 16.97 11.14 -33.21
C GLU A 789 16.19 9.83 -33.42
N ILE A 790 15.52 9.72 -34.56
CA ILE A 790 14.78 8.49 -34.92
C ILE A 790 15.30 7.95 -36.22
N LEU A 791 15.65 6.67 -36.21
CA LEU A 791 16.17 5.96 -37.38
C LEU A 791 15.27 4.75 -37.69
N TYR A 792 15.30 4.25 -38.90
CA TYR A 792 14.53 3.11 -39.34
C TYR A 792 15.34 2.16 -40.19
N SER A 793 14.87 0.89 -40.26
CA SER A 793 15.37 -0.13 -41.15
C SER A 793 14.24 -0.99 -41.69
N ASP A 794 14.25 -1.28 -42.98
CA ASP A 794 13.29 -2.21 -43.63
C ASP A 794 13.80 -3.64 -43.75
N SER A 795 14.89 -3.95 -43.05
CA SER A 795 15.53 -5.27 -43.09
C SER A 795 14.56 -6.39 -42.73
N ASN A 796 14.49 -7.41 -43.60
CA ASN A 796 13.68 -8.62 -43.34
C ASN A 796 14.40 -9.68 -42.49
N THR A 797 15.67 -9.47 -42.15
CA THR A 797 16.45 -10.36 -41.28
C THR A 797 16.25 -9.99 -39.82
N SER A 798 16.63 -10.90 -38.92
CA SER A 798 16.68 -10.62 -37.49
C SER A 798 17.64 -9.45 -37.19
N PHE A 799 17.33 -8.67 -36.17
CA PHE A 799 18.19 -7.58 -35.73
C PHE A 799 19.54 -8.11 -35.26
N GLU A 800 20.61 -7.49 -35.76
CA GLU A 800 21.97 -7.67 -35.28
C GLU A 800 22.58 -6.27 -35.05
N LYS A 801 23.06 -5.98 -33.85
CA LYS A 801 23.48 -4.64 -33.39
C LYS A 801 24.48 -3.97 -34.34
N ASP A 802 25.48 -4.72 -34.83
CA ASP A 802 26.59 -4.18 -35.64
C ASP A 802 26.40 -4.39 -37.16
N LYS A 803 25.28 -5.00 -37.58
CA LYS A 803 25.04 -5.36 -38.98
C LYS A 803 23.78 -4.75 -39.56
N THR A 804 22.75 -4.53 -38.73
CA THR A 804 21.51 -3.91 -39.21
C THR A 804 21.80 -2.42 -39.50
N THR A 805 21.59 -2.04 -40.74
CA THR A 805 21.81 -0.64 -41.18
C THR A 805 20.55 0.16 -40.97
N PHE A 806 20.71 1.37 -40.49
CA PHE A 806 19.62 2.30 -40.24
C PHE A 806 19.77 3.56 -41.09
N GLU A 807 18.65 4.08 -41.58
CA GLU A 807 18.52 5.37 -42.22
C GLU A 807 17.86 6.36 -41.27
N VAL A 808 18.14 7.64 -41.41
CA VAL A 808 17.56 8.69 -40.59
C VAL A 808 16.12 8.96 -41.03
N LEU A 809 15.17 8.74 -40.11
CA LEU A 809 13.78 9.09 -40.29
C LEU A 809 13.53 10.54 -39.85
N ALA A 810 13.98 10.88 -38.62
CA ALA A 810 14.00 12.24 -38.11
C ALA A 810 15.36 12.52 -37.46
N PRO A 811 16.07 13.56 -37.94
CA PRO A 811 17.38 13.91 -37.38
C PRO A 811 17.26 14.37 -35.92
N ALA A 812 18.39 14.32 -35.20
CA ALA A 812 18.50 14.79 -33.85
C ALA A 812 17.88 16.19 -33.70
N THR A 813 16.78 16.28 -32.99
CA THR A 813 15.98 17.50 -32.87
C THR A 813 15.53 17.65 -31.41
N ASP A 814 15.45 18.88 -30.94
CA ASP A 814 14.92 19.19 -29.60
C ASP A 814 13.40 19.16 -29.63
N TYR A 815 12.83 18.17 -28.91
CA TYR A 815 11.38 18.03 -28.71
C TYR A 815 10.99 18.55 -27.32
N THR A 816 10.11 19.54 -27.32
CA THR A 816 9.55 20.08 -26.07
C THR A 816 8.33 19.27 -25.65
N PHE A 817 8.39 18.66 -24.50
CA PHE A 817 7.24 18.04 -23.84
C PHE A 817 6.70 19.04 -22.82
N ASN A 818 5.43 19.42 -22.98
CA ASN A 818 4.74 20.36 -22.12
C ASN A 818 3.45 19.70 -21.60
N PRO A 819 3.28 19.50 -20.28
CA PRO A 819 2.08 18.88 -19.72
C PRO A 819 0.80 19.64 -20.06
N GLU A 820 0.83 20.97 -20.20
CA GLU A 820 -0.34 21.75 -20.62
C GLU A 820 -0.85 21.37 -22.03
N SER A 821 0.03 20.84 -22.89
CA SER A 821 -0.31 20.33 -24.22
C SER A 821 -0.35 18.79 -24.31
N GLY A 822 -0.40 18.10 -23.16
CA GLY A 822 -0.51 16.64 -23.08
C GLY A 822 0.82 15.89 -23.21
N ASN A 823 1.96 16.55 -22.98
CA ASN A 823 3.30 15.95 -23.04
C ASN A 823 3.53 15.09 -24.29
N MET A 824 3.11 15.58 -25.45
CA MET A 824 3.10 14.83 -26.69
C MET A 824 3.86 15.56 -27.82
N ASN A 825 4.62 14.78 -28.60
CA ASN A 825 5.19 15.24 -29.87
C ASN A 825 4.82 14.28 -30.99
N LYS A 826 4.31 14.82 -32.12
CA LYS A 826 3.93 14.06 -33.31
C LYS A 826 4.83 14.41 -34.50
N ILE A 827 5.29 13.38 -35.22
CA ILE A 827 6.11 13.51 -36.45
C ILE A 827 5.34 12.85 -37.58
N ASP A 828 4.84 13.62 -38.54
CA ASP A 828 4.19 13.12 -39.73
C ASP A 828 5.22 12.70 -40.78
N VAL A 829 5.11 11.47 -41.28
CA VAL A 829 6.00 10.89 -42.28
C VAL A 829 5.25 10.28 -43.47
N LYS A 830 3.93 10.43 -43.50
CA LYS A 830 3.04 9.83 -44.52
C LYS A 830 3.47 10.12 -45.94
N ASP A 831 3.89 11.35 -46.23
CA ASP A 831 4.27 11.76 -47.54
C ASP A 831 5.66 11.26 -47.97
N LYS A 832 6.46 10.74 -47.02
CA LYS A 832 7.82 10.23 -47.28
C LYS A 832 7.81 8.77 -47.77
N ASN A 833 6.69 8.06 -47.68
CA ASN A 833 6.49 6.64 -48.04
C ASN A 833 7.57 5.71 -47.43
N ILE A 834 7.93 5.95 -46.19
CA ILE A 834 8.96 5.20 -45.47
C ILE A 834 8.43 3.79 -45.12
N LYS A 835 9.23 2.78 -45.44
CA LYS A 835 8.98 1.40 -45.07
C LYS A 835 9.94 0.99 -43.96
N ALA A 836 9.43 0.46 -42.85
CA ALA A 836 10.25 0.09 -41.70
C ALA A 836 9.74 -1.20 -41.04
N ARG A 837 10.66 -2.02 -40.59
CA ARG A 837 10.48 -3.09 -39.62
C ARG A 837 11.10 -2.73 -38.27
N PHE A 838 12.29 -2.14 -38.30
CA PHE A 838 12.96 -1.73 -37.05
C PHE A 838 12.91 -0.22 -36.93
N ILE A 839 12.61 0.25 -35.72
CA ILE A 839 12.71 1.66 -35.34
C ILE A 839 13.78 1.78 -34.26
N LYS A 840 14.77 2.63 -34.48
CA LYS A 840 15.77 2.96 -33.48
C LYS A 840 15.55 4.37 -32.99
N ILE A 841 15.52 4.52 -31.68
CA ILE A 841 15.38 5.79 -30.97
C ILE A 841 16.72 6.09 -30.31
N VAL A 842 17.25 7.29 -30.48
CA VAL A 842 18.44 7.77 -29.79
C VAL A 842 18.06 9.05 -29.04
N ILE A 843 18.15 9.03 -27.72
CA ILE A 843 17.88 10.20 -26.87
C ILE A 843 19.21 10.71 -26.37
N ASN A 844 19.61 11.91 -26.82
CA ASN A 844 20.93 12.50 -26.59
C ASN A 844 21.00 13.32 -25.30
N THR A 845 19.94 14.07 -25.00
CA THR A 845 19.86 14.94 -23.82
C THR A 845 18.45 14.98 -23.24
N ASN A 846 18.34 15.24 -21.93
CA ASN A 846 17.09 15.55 -21.22
C ASN A 846 17.33 16.78 -20.35
N SER A 847 16.48 17.81 -20.49
CA SER A 847 16.60 19.06 -19.74
C SER A 847 15.91 19.05 -18.39
N ALA A 848 15.33 17.93 -17.97
CA ALA A 848 14.68 17.83 -16.65
C ALA A 848 15.67 18.13 -15.52
N LEU A 849 15.23 18.87 -14.51
CA LEU A 849 16.04 19.16 -13.34
C LEU A 849 16.27 17.88 -12.53
N GLY A 850 17.52 17.44 -12.36
CA GLY A 850 17.82 16.32 -11.46
C GLY A 850 18.61 15.14 -12.06
N ASN A 851 19.48 15.30 -13.01
CA ASN A 851 20.34 14.21 -13.57
C ASN A 851 19.58 12.97 -14.06
N TYR A 852 18.40 13.16 -14.63
CA TYR A 852 17.63 12.07 -15.21
C TYR A 852 18.27 11.57 -16.51
N GLY A 853 18.09 10.26 -16.78
CA GLY A 853 18.38 9.68 -18.08
C GLY A 853 17.35 10.11 -19.15
N ALA A 854 17.30 9.37 -20.24
CA ALA A 854 16.24 9.50 -21.24
C ALA A 854 14.90 9.04 -20.63
N GLN A 855 13.82 9.75 -20.91
CA GLN A 855 12.50 9.41 -20.36
C GLN A 855 11.43 9.49 -21.47
N LEU A 856 10.63 8.43 -21.63
CA LEU A 856 9.43 8.42 -22.46
C LEU A 856 8.41 7.45 -21.86
N SER A 857 7.13 7.80 -21.80
CA SER A 857 6.07 6.87 -21.38
C SER A 857 5.62 5.95 -22.51
N GLU A 858 5.53 6.47 -23.71
CA GLU A 858 5.11 5.72 -24.90
C GLU A 858 5.79 6.21 -26.19
N PHE A 859 6.11 5.26 -27.05
CA PHE A 859 6.61 5.53 -28.40
C PHE A 859 5.73 4.80 -29.41
N ASN A 860 4.78 5.50 -29.98
CA ASN A 860 3.77 4.96 -30.87
C ASN A 860 4.11 5.21 -32.33
N VAL A 861 4.00 4.18 -33.17
CA VAL A 861 4.18 4.23 -34.62
C VAL A 861 2.85 3.85 -35.28
N TYR A 862 2.40 4.65 -36.19
CA TYR A 862 1.18 4.41 -36.98
C TYR A 862 1.49 4.26 -38.45
N GLY A 863 0.79 3.33 -39.12
CA GLY A 863 1.03 2.98 -40.50
C GLY A 863 0.17 1.81 -40.98
N LYS A 864 0.52 1.25 -42.15
CA LYS A 864 -0.22 0.14 -42.79
C LYS A 864 0.70 -0.84 -43.49
#